data_9b28f2cdb411838267ffa85e1a1a4c4c
#
_entry.id   9b28f2cdb411838267ffa85e1a1a4c4c
#
_cell.length_a   1.000
_cell.length_b   1.000
_cell.length_c   1.000
_cell.angle_alpha   90.00
_cell.angle_beta   90.00
_cell.angle_gamma   90.00
#
_symmetry.space_group_name_H-M   'P 1'
#
loop_
_entity.id
_entity.type
_entity.pdbx_description
1 polymer ?
#
loop_
_entity_poly.entity_id
_entity_poly.type
_entity_poly.pdbx_seq_one_letter_code
_entity_poly.pdbx_strand_id
1 'polypeptide(L)'
;MRPLTSQDPRAVGPYRTLARLGAGGMGVVYLARSAGGTLAAVKVIRAEHAADPGFRARFRREAEAAGRITGPWVVPVLGADTEAREPWLATAFVPGPSLGEVVGDRGALPAATVMALGARLAAALVTVHEGGLIHRDVKPGNVLLALDGPRLIDFGIARHEGATALTATDAVIGTPGYLAPEQASAGPVVGPACDVFSLGCVLVYAATGRRPFGEGSPAGVLFRTIHEAPDLDGVPRALLPLVTACLAKDPSARPTAGEVRDALEGVEGLEGGGGEEAPREASAADARGEAPAGASGGEDPREALARPSPARTPPHLRTPSDPGPHLRTPSDPAPRTPPAPWALPGLPALIAERSAAALALPDPDPLLPDTATVTPDGDPPPSLTRRRLLTAGAAGAVLLAGGSAAAWIATRRRNEGAAGPRGDLPTRTIGLHADLTGPGRAAGLAHRRGAQLAVDDHNSRTDQAFRLALRTEDDAGDAARALRTADRLVADPKVIAVLGPTGDVLPEDVVLRYGKARLATVVAAAGSATGDGDASLQLCVTRPYDGSLAPGLVSYLVHTRPAERILLVPDAADPDRSWKIGSAFRDAALTGATLTEHPLPEGGSGFRPAARRATAVRADAVVYAGGSAPRAARLATALAAEGFTGTRAAAGPALGPAFLQGAGKAADGWVFAEAYADASALPSAAKFTAAHRRRFGAPPATWAAEAYDAVGLIARASAATSAGGEGEDRGGLAQRLFRTEHRGIVRTLTFQTSTRQVRHPGGIFLYRVAEGRPRFLGPYGAL
;
A
#
# COMPACT_ATOMS: atom_id res chain seq x y z
N MET A 1 -16.17 17.87 -4.20
CA MET A 1 -17.35 17.14 -4.73
C MET A 1 -17.17 16.94 -6.23
N ARG A 2 -17.45 15.71 -6.74
CA ARG A 2 -17.35 15.37 -8.18
C ARG A 2 -18.73 14.93 -8.69
N PRO A 3 -19.09 15.21 -9.95
CA PRO A 3 -20.36 14.78 -10.51
C PRO A 3 -20.47 13.25 -10.54
N LEU A 4 -21.71 12.75 -10.50
CA LEU A 4 -21.99 11.32 -10.68
C LEU A 4 -21.66 10.89 -12.11
N THR A 5 -21.22 9.65 -12.28
CA THR A 5 -21.02 9.00 -13.58
C THR A 5 -22.24 8.12 -13.91
N SER A 6 -22.34 7.66 -15.15
CA SER A 6 -23.44 6.76 -15.57
C SER A 6 -23.42 5.39 -14.86
N GLN A 7 -22.32 5.04 -14.22
CA GLN A 7 -22.18 3.79 -13.45
C GLN A 7 -22.52 3.95 -11.98
N ASP A 8 -22.74 5.17 -11.49
CA ASP A 8 -23.09 5.41 -10.10
C ASP A 8 -24.54 5.08 -9.81
N PRO A 9 -24.84 4.50 -8.64
CA PRO A 9 -26.21 4.25 -8.24
C PRO A 9 -26.94 5.58 -8.05
N ARG A 10 -28.16 5.69 -8.55
CA ARG A 10 -29.02 6.87 -8.33
C ARG A 10 -29.58 6.96 -6.91
N ALA A 11 -29.61 5.84 -6.22
CA ALA A 11 -30.03 5.75 -4.81
C ALA A 11 -29.26 4.63 -4.12
N VAL A 12 -29.01 4.81 -2.81
CA VAL A 12 -28.42 3.81 -1.92
C VAL A 12 -29.31 3.72 -0.68
N GLY A 13 -30.03 2.61 -0.52
CA GLY A 13 -31.07 2.49 0.48
C GLY A 13 -32.09 3.64 0.36
N PRO A 14 -32.42 4.34 1.46
CA PRO A 14 -33.38 5.45 1.44
C PRO A 14 -32.78 6.78 0.95
N TYR A 15 -31.51 6.82 0.54
CA TYR A 15 -30.78 8.03 0.18
C TYR A 15 -30.63 8.16 -1.32
N ARG A 16 -31.02 9.32 -1.90
CA ARG A 16 -30.77 9.68 -3.30
C ARG A 16 -29.38 10.26 -3.44
N THR A 17 -28.56 9.71 -4.35
CA THR A 17 -27.19 10.16 -4.58
C THR A 17 -27.16 11.46 -5.38
N LEU A 18 -26.33 12.43 -4.96
CA LEU A 18 -26.22 13.76 -5.55
C LEU A 18 -24.84 13.96 -6.21
N ALA A 19 -23.77 13.55 -5.55
CA ALA A 19 -22.40 13.71 -6.01
C ALA A 19 -21.48 12.67 -5.38
N ARG A 20 -20.29 12.47 -5.95
CA ARG A 20 -19.20 11.71 -5.28
C ARG A 20 -18.41 12.63 -4.35
N LEU A 21 -18.28 12.25 -3.08
CA LEU A 21 -17.39 12.89 -2.12
C LEU A 21 -15.97 12.31 -2.20
N GLY A 22 -15.84 11.00 -2.40
CA GLY A 22 -14.57 10.31 -2.48
C GLY A 22 -14.71 8.89 -3.03
N ALA A 23 -13.57 8.32 -3.45
CA ALA A 23 -13.47 6.91 -3.81
C ALA A 23 -12.14 6.36 -3.30
N GLY A 24 -12.14 5.13 -2.78
CA GLY A 24 -10.96 4.45 -2.27
C GLY A 24 -11.00 2.95 -2.53
N GLY A 25 -10.01 2.22 -2.02
CA GLY A 25 -9.91 0.77 -2.22
C GLY A 25 -11.14 0.00 -1.74
N MET A 26 -11.75 0.42 -0.63
CA MET A 26 -12.88 -0.29 0.00
C MET A 26 -14.25 0.10 -0.57
N GLY A 27 -14.39 1.27 -1.21
CA GLY A 27 -15.70 1.74 -1.65
C GLY A 27 -15.72 3.15 -2.20
N VAL A 28 -16.94 3.64 -2.43
CA VAL A 28 -17.20 5.00 -2.90
C VAL A 28 -18.08 5.71 -1.86
N VAL A 29 -17.78 6.98 -1.57
CA VAL A 29 -18.56 7.82 -0.67
C VAL A 29 -19.37 8.81 -1.50
N TYR A 30 -20.67 8.79 -1.37
CA TYR A 30 -21.61 9.69 -2.04
C TYR A 30 -22.15 10.73 -1.09
N LEU A 31 -22.26 11.98 -1.56
CA LEU A 31 -23.21 12.91 -1.00
C LEU A 31 -24.60 12.48 -1.45
N ALA A 32 -25.50 12.31 -0.51
CA ALA A 32 -26.85 11.85 -0.79
C ALA A 32 -27.86 12.59 0.07
N ARG A 33 -29.14 12.54 -0.33
CA ARG A 33 -30.25 13.21 0.37
C ARG A 33 -31.30 12.18 0.77
N SER A 34 -31.69 12.20 2.04
CA SER A 34 -32.80 11.38 2.52
C SER A 34 -34.16 11.89 2.00
N ALA A 35 -35.24 11.10 2.11
CA ALA A 35 -36.59 11.51 1.77
C ALA A 35 -37.05 12.76 2.56
N GLY A 36 -36.53 12.97 3.76
CA GLY A 36 -36.79 14.15 4.60
C GLY A 36 -35.90 15.36 4.27
N GLY A 37 -35.08 15.31 3.22
CA GLY A 37 -34.22 16.42 2.78
C GLY A 37 -32.86 16.50 3.48
N THR A 38 -32.58 15.65 4.45
CA THR A 38 -31.31 15.64 5.20
C THR A 38 -30.16 15.15 4.30
N LEU A 39 -29.05 15.92 4.28
CA LEU A 39 -27.83 15.51 3.59
C LEU A 39 -27.04 14.49 4.40
N ALA A 40 -26.56 13.45 3.74
CA ALA A 40 -25.77 12.37 4.30
C ALA A 40 -24.56 12.07 3.44
N ALA A 41 -23.48 11.62 4.06
CA ALA A 41 -22.36 10.97 3.38
C ALA A 41 -22.59 9.45 3.44
N VAL A 42 -22.81 8.82 2.29
CA VAL A 42 -23.13 7.39 2.18
C VAL A 42 -21.95 6.65 1.56
N LYS A 43 -21.30 5.81 2.37
CA LYS A 43 -20.19 4.95 1.97
C LYS A 43 -20.74 3.61 1.51
N VAL A 44 -20.50 3.27 0.25
CA VAL A 44 -20.92 1.99 -0.37
C VAL A 44 -19.69 1.10 -0.51
N ILE A 45 -19.77 -0.10 0.02
CA ILE A 45 -18.69 -1.08 0.02
C ILE A 45 -18.69 -1.82 -1.32
N ARG A 46 -17.52 -2.00 -1.92
CA ARG A 46 -17.38 -2.72 -3.19
C ARG A 46 -17.79 -4.18 -3.06
N ALA A 47 -18.40 -4.71 -4.10
CA ALA A 47 -18.88 -6.10 -4.18
C ALA A 47 -17.77 -7.14 -3.91
N GLU A 48 -16.52 -6.83 -4.26
CA GLU A 48 -15.35 -7.68 -4.01
C GLU A 48 -15.13 -7.96 -2.51
N HIS A 49 -15.25 -6.93 -1.67
CA HIS A 49 -15.15 -7.07 -0.21
C HIS A 49 -16.44 -7.64 0.39
N ALA A 50 -17.58 -7.28 -0.18
CA ALA A 50 -18.88 -7.79 0.25
C ALA A 50 -19.05 -9.29 0.01
N ALA A 51 -18.28 -9.90 -0.88
CA ALA A 51 -18.29 -11.33 -1.15
C ALA A 51 -17.63 -12.17 -0.05
N ASP A 52 -16.80 -11.56 0.82
CA ASP A 52 -16.17 -12.25 1.95
C ASP A 52 -17.13 -12.30 3.16
N PRO A 53 -17.59 -13.50 3.59
CA PRO A 53 -18.48 -13.64 4.76
C PRO A 53 -17.85 -13.11 6.06
N GLY A 54 -16.53 -13.26 6.21
CA GLY A 54 -15.79 -12.76 7.35
C GLY A 54 -15.80 -11.23 7.41
N PHE A 55 -15.63 -10.56 6.26
CA PHE A 55 -15.76 -9.12 6.14
C PHE A 55 -17.17 -8.65 6.50
N ARG A 56 -18.24 -9.27 5.97
CA ARG A 56 -19.63 -8.91 6.30
C ARG A 56 -19.92 -9.00 7.79
N ALA A 57 -19.51 -10.09 8.43
CA ALA A 57 -19.76 -10.29 9.86
C ALA A 57 -19.08 -9.22 10.73
N ARG A 58 -17.87 -8.78 10.35
CA ARG A 58 -17.17 -7.66 11.01
C ARG A 58 -17.85 -6.33 10.74
N PHE A 59 -18.10 -6.02 9.46
CA PHE A 59 -18.77 -4.79 9.04
C PHE A 59 -20.10 -4.60 9.79
N ARG A 60 -20.89 -5.67 9.98
CA ARG A 60 -22.13 -5.64 10.76
C ARG A 60 -21.87 -5.23 12.21
N ARG A 61 -20.95 -5.94 12.90
CA ARG A 61 -20.64 -5.65 14.32
C ARG A 61 -20.14 -4.22 14.52
N GLU A 62 -19.28 -3.77 13.65
CA GLU A 62 -18.69 -2.43 13.72
C GLU A 62 -19.71 -1.34 13.36
N ALA A 63 -20.57 -1.56 12.36
CA ALA A 63 -21.66 -0.64 12.02
C ALA A 63 -22.70 -0.52 13.15
N GLU A 64 -23.05 -1.64 13.81
CA GLU A 64 -23.93 -1.65 14.97
C GLU A 64 -23.32 -0.91 16.16
N ALA A 65 -22.03 -1.08 16.43
CA ALA A 65 -21.34 -0.38 17.49
C ALA A 65 -21.20 1.12 17.16
N ALA A 66 -20.82 1.48 15.93
CA ALA A 66 -20.74 2.87 15.47
C ALA A 66 -22.09 3.60 15.55
N GLY A 67 -23.21 2.90 15.29
CA GLY A 67 -24.55 3.46 15.43
C GLY A 67 -24.93 3.87 16.87
N ARG A 68 -24.21 3.36 17.87
CA ARG A 68 -24.42 3.72 19.30
C ARG A 68 -23.52 4.85 19.78
N ILE A 69 -22.50 5.22 18.99
CA ILE A 69 -21.56 6.27 19.35
C ILE A 69 -22.18 7.63 19.08
N THR A 70 -22.31 8.44 20.14
CA THR A 70 -22.79 9.81 20.06
C THR A 70 -21.84 10.72 20.83
N GLY A 71 -21.41 11.82 20.22
CA GLY A 71 -20.52 12.77 20.84
C GLY A 71 -20.35 14.03 19.98
N PRO A 72 -19.95 15.16 20.56
CA PRO A 72 -19.88 16.43 19.85
C PRO A 72 -18.79 16.44 18.75
N TRP A 73 -17.75 15.61 18.91
CA TRP A 73 -16.58 15.58 18.02
C TRP A 73 -16.54 14.37 17.07
N VAL A 74 -17.59 13.55 17.09
CA VAL A 74 -17.75 12.38 16.25
C VAL A 74 -18.94 12.59 15.33
N VAL A 75 -18.80 12.24 14.04
CA VAL A 75 -19.92 12.32 13.11
C VAL A 75 -20.90 11.16 13.36
N PRO A 76 -22.20 11.43 13.64
CA PRO A 76 -23.16 10.38 13.94
C PRO A 76 -23.48 9.53 12.70
N VAL A 77 -23.67 8.22 12.92
CA VAL A 77 -24.22 7.29 11.94
C VAL A 77 -25.74 7.50 11.86
N LEU A 78 -26.24 7.69 10.65
CA LEU A 78 -27.66 7.90 10.35
C LEU A 78 -28.38 6.60 9.97
N GLY A 79 -27.63 5.60 9.50
CA GLY A 79 -28.18 4.30 9.12
C GLY A 79 -27.14 3.45 8.41
N ALA A 80 -27.41 2.16 8.31
CA ALA A 80 -26.60 1.21 7.60
C ALA A 80 -27.46 0.06 7.09
N ASP A 81 -27.04 -0.57 5.99
CA ASP A 81 -27.55 -1.87 5.56
C ASP A 81 -26.37 -2.78 5.26
N THR A 82 -26.10 -3.68 6.17
CA THR A 82 -24.97 -4.63 6.11
C THR A 82 -25.32 -5.89 5.33
N GLU A 83 -26.60 -6.12 5.05
CA GLU A 83 -27.10 -7.28 4.30
C GLU A 83 -27.35 -6.99 2.83
N ALA A 84 -27.37 -5.71 2.44
CA ALA A 84 -27.51 -5.33 1.04
C ALA A 84 -26.46 -6.04 0.16
N ARG A 85 -26.76 -6.21 -1.13
CA ARG A 85 -25.81 -6.74 -2.11
C ARG A 85 -24.50 -5.96 -2.08
N GLU A 86 -24.58 -4.64 -2.01
CA GLU A 86 -23.49 -3.71 -1.75
C GLU A 86 -23.75 -3.05 -0.40
N PRO A 87 -23.14 -3.53 0.68
CA PRO A 87 -23.34 -2.99 2.02
C PRO A 87 -22.99 -1.50 2.06
N TRP A 88 -23.74 -0.73 2.85
CA TRP A 88 -23.52 0.71 2.97
C TRP A 88 -23.68 1.21 4.40
N LEU A 89 -23.03 2.33 4.68
CA LEU A 89 -23.14 3.10 5.93
C LEU A 89 -23.37 4.57 5.59
N ALA A 90 -24.36 5.19 6.20
CA ALA A 90 -24.67 6.60 6.07
C ALA A 90 -24.32 7.35 7.35
N THR A 91 -23.62 8.47 7.24
CA THR A 91 -23.27 9.40 8.33
C THR A 91 -23.79 10.79 8.00
N ALA A 92 -23.88 11.65 9.01
CA ALA A 92 -24.24 13.05 8.77
C ALA A 92 -23.20 13.73 7.87
N PHE A 93 -23.67 14.54 6.92
CA PHE A 93 -22.78 15.31 6.05
C PHE A 93 -22.23 16.53 6.80
N VAL A 94 -20.91 16.68 6.80
CA VAL A 94 -20.21 17.85 7.34
C VAL A 94 -19.61 18.65 6.16
N PRO A 95 -20.05 19.87 5.90
CA PRO A 95 -19.58 20.67 4.75
C PRO A 95 -18.21 21.28 4.92
N GLY A 96 -17.51 21.00 6.04
CA GLY A 96 -16.17 21.50 6.35
C GLY A 96 -15.06 20.88 5.49
N PRO A 97 -13.92 21.58 5.33
CA PRO A 97 -12.72 21.02 4.76
C PRO A 97 -12.11 19.99 5.71
N SER A 98 -11.32 19.06 5.17
CA SER A 98 -10.48 18.21 6.01
C SER A 98 -9.29 18.99 6.58
N LEU A 99 -8.75 18.54 7.71
CA LEU A 99 -7.51 19.08 8.28
C LEU A 99 -6.36 18.99 7.26
N GLY A 100 -6.32 17.92 6.47
CA GLY A 100 -5.31 17.74 5.43
C GLY A 100 -5.37 18.82 4.35
N GLU A 101 -6.58 19.18 3.90
CA GLU A 101 -6.77 20.29 2.95
C GLU A 101 -6.32 21.63 3.55
N VAL A 102 -6.72 21.93 4.79
CA VAL A 102 -6.40 23.21 5.42
C VAL A 102 -4.90 23.38 5.66
N VAL A 103 -4.22 22.35 6.18
CA VAL A 103 -2.78 22.40 6.41
C VAL A 103 -2.01 22.37 5.09
N GLY A 104 -2.48 21.61 4.09
CA GLY A 104 -1.85 21.57 2.76
C GLY A 104 -1.92 22.93 2.04
N ASP A 105 -3.06 23.65 2.16
CA ASP A 105 -3.27 24.92 1.47
C ASP A 105 -2.70 26.13 2.23
N ARG A 106 -2.65 26.08 3.57
CA ARG A 106 -2.33 27.25 4.42
C ARG A 106 -1.08 27.07 5.29
N GLY A 107 -0.51 25.87 5.33
CA GLY A 107 0.61 25.53 6.22
C GLY A 107 0.19 25.18 7.64
N ALA A 108 1.16 25.15 8.53
CA ALA A 108 1.00 24.80 9.94
C ALA A 108 -0.02 25.68 10.68
N LEU A 109 -0.73 25.07 11.61
CA LEU A 109 -1.71 25.78 12.44
C LEU A 109 -1.04 26.44 13.65
N PRO A 110 -1.62 27.54 14.19
CA PRO A 110 -1.16 28.15 15.44
C PRO A 110 -1.20 27.15 16.62
N ALA A 111 -0.25 27.26 17.56
CA ALA A 111 -0.12 26.32 18.68
C ALA A 111 -1.42 26.17 19.51
N ALA A 112 -2.09 27.28 19.84
CA ALA A 112 -3.36 27.24 20.56
C ALA A 112 -4.46 26.46 19.79
N THR A 113 -4.49 26.63 18.46
CA THR A 113 -5.44 25.88 17.61
C THR A 113 -5.10 24.39 17.59
N VAL A 114 -3.80 24.02 17.56
CA VAL A 114 -3.35 22.63 17.61
C VAL A 114 -3.72 21.99 18.95
N MET A 115 -3.56 22.70 20.06
CA MET A 115 -3.97 22.25 21.39
C MET A 115 -5.49 21.99 21.47
N ALA A 116 -6.31 22.97 21.03
CA ALA A 116 -7.77 22.84 20.98
C ALA A 116 -8.23 21.71 20.05
N LEU A 117 -7.57 21.54 18.90
CA LEU A 117 -7.78 20.43 17.98
C LEU A 117 -7.51 19.09 18.68
N GLY A 118 -6.35 19.00 19.33
CA GLY A 118 -5.91 17.77 20.01
C GLY A 118 -6.84 17.36 21.14
N ALA A 119 -7.23 18.30 22.00
CA ALA A 119 -8.15 18.04 23.13
C ALA A 119 -9.50 17.49 22.63
N ARG A 120 -10.06 18.09 21.58
CA ARG A 120 -11.35 17.66 21.01
C ARG A 120 -11.25 16.32 20.27
N LEU A 121 -10.16 16.06 19.55
CA LEU A 121 -9.91 14.76 18.92
C LEU A 121 -9.67 13.67 19.96
N ALA A 122 -8.94 13.97 21.04
CA ALA A 122 -8.78 13.03 22.15
C ALA A 122 -10.12 12.72 22.82
N ALA A 123 -10.99 13.72 23.03
CA ALA A 123 -12.35 13.52 23.51
C ALA A 123 -13.21 12.67 22.54
N ALA A 124 -13.03 12.85 21.23
CA ALA A 124 -13.68 11.99 20.24
C ALA A 124 -13.22 10.53 20.39
N LEU A 125 -11.91 10.30 20.55
CA LEU A 125 -11.35 8.96 20.74
C LEU A 125 -11.80 8.30 22.06
N VAL A 126 -11.92 9.08 23.16
CA VAL A 126 -12.52 8.58 24.41
C VAL A 126 -13.92 8.03 24.14
N THR A 127 -14.77 8.81 23.44
CA THR A 127 -16.14 8.38 23.10
C THR A 127 -16.15 7.11 22.25
N VAL A 128 -15.23 6.99 21.30
CA VAL A 128 -15.10 5.80 20.43
C VAL A 128 -14.67 4.57 21.24
N HIS A 129 -13.67 4.72 22.10
CA HIS A 129 -13.11 3.63 22.91
C HIS A 129 -14.10 3.15 23.98
N GLU A 130 -14.84 4.06 24.63
CA GLU A 130 -15.92 3.72 25.56
C GLU A 130 -17.07 2.98 24.87
N GLY A 131 -17.31 3.26 23.57
CA GLY A 131 -18.24 2.51 22.73
C GLY A 131 -17.75 1.11 22.34
N GLY A 132 -16.55 0.70 22.79
CA GLY A 132 -15.95 -0.60 22.49
C GLY A 132 -15.37 -0.69 21.07
N LEU A 133 -15.15 0.44 20.39
CA LEU A 133 -14.52 0.51 19.06
C LEU A 133 -13.11 1.09 19.15
N ILE A 134 -12.30 0.73 18.17
CA ILE A 134 -11.01 1.33 17.87
C ILE A 134 -11.12 1.97 16.49
N HIS A 135 -10.71 3.22 16.34
CA HIS A 135 -10.87 3.96 15.07
C HIS A 135 -9.97 3.43 13.96
N ARG A 136 -8.72 3.08 14.25
CA ARG A 136 -7.72 2.45 13.38
C ARG A 136 -7.31 3.24 12.12
N ASP A 137 -7.89 4.41 11.86
CA ASP A 137 -7.60 5.25 10.68
C ASP A 137 -7.65 6.76 11.01
N VAL A 138 -7.13 7.15 12.18
CA VAL A 138 -7.00 8.57 12.56
C VAL A 138 -5.93 9.22 11.67
N LYS A 139 -6.36 10.19 10.84
CA LYS A 139 -5.48 10.91 9.90
C LYS A 139 -6.11 12.25 9.53
N PRO A 140 -5.33 13.22 8.99
CA PRO A 140 -5.85 14.53 8.64
C PRO A 140 -7.02 14.52 7.64
N GLY A 141 -7.08 13.53 6.73
CA GLY A 141 -8.19 13.39 5.79
C GLY A 141 -9.51 12.95 6.45
N ASN A 142 -9.44 12.32 7.64
CA ASN A 142 -10.60 11.86 8.40
C ASN A 142 -10.99 12.82 9.52
N VAL A 143 -10.41 14.02 9.56
CA VAL A 143 -10.76 15.10 10.50
C VAL A 143 -11.35 16.26 9.70
N LEU A 144 -12.66 16.44 9.74
CA LEU A 144 -13.34 17.57 9.11
C LEU A 144 -13.42 18.76 10.10
N LEU A 145 -13.26 19.96 9.59
CA LEU A 145 -13.25 21.18 10.41
C LEU A 145 -14.61 21.88 10.32
N ALA A 146 -15.37 21.88 11.40
CA ALA A 146 -16.62 22.62 11.53
C ALA A 146 -16.40 23.96 12.27
N LEU A 147 -17.43 24.80 12.33
CA LEU A 147 -17.34 26.13 12.96
C LEU A 147 -17.00 26.07 14.45
N ASP A 148 -17.43 25.04 15.11
CA ASP A 148 -17.31 24.83 16.57
C ASP A 148 -16.17 23.86 16.94
N GLY A 149 -15.53 23.20 15.96
CA GLY A 149 -14.44 22.25 16.21
C GLY A 149 -14.29 21.15 15.17
N PRO A 150 -13.36 20.23 15.40
CA PRO A 150 -13.15 19.10 14.51
C PRO A 150 -14.31 18.10 14.58
N ARG A 151 -14.46 17.32 13.51
CA ARG A 151 -15.37 16.16 13.44
C ARG A 151 -14.59 14.97 12.93
N LEU A 152 -14.46 13.95 13.75
CA LEU A 152 -13.84 12.69 13.37
C LEU A 152 -14.82 11.86 12.56
N ILE A 153 -14.40 11.42 11.37
CA ILE A 153 -15.20 10.62 10.42
C ILE A 153 -14.53 9.28 10.13
N ASP A 154 -15.28 8.38 9.49
CA ASP A 154 -14.79 7.12 8.93
C ASP A 154 -14.10 6.22 9.96
N PHE A 155 -14.85 5.71 10.93
CA PHE A 155 -14.38 4.59 11.76
C PHE A 155 -13.86 3.49 10.85
N GLY A 156 -12.74 2.86 11.22
CA GLY A 156 -12.07 1.84 10.41
C GLY A 156 -12.86 0.53 10.23
N ILE A 157 -14.20 0.64 10.03
CA ILE A 157 -15.23 -0.41 9.97
C ILE A 157 -14.91 -1.54 8.98
N ALA A 158 -13.87 -1.41 8.18
CA ALA A 158 -13.55 -2.39 7.14
C ALA A 158 -12.12 -2.95 7.23
N ARG A 159 -11.39 -2.70 8.34
CA ARG A 159 -10.02 -3.18 8.49
C ARG A 159 -9.95 -4.56 9.15
N HIS A 160 -9.13 -5.46 8.61
CA HIS A 160 -8.91 -6.80 9.13
C HIS A 160 -8.19 -6.78 10.49
N GLU A 161 -8.74 -7.45 11.50
CA GLU A 161 -7.95 -7.95 12.61
C GLU A 161 -7.03 -9.04 12.07
N GLY A 162 -5.71 -8.85 12.16
CA GLY A 162 -4.72 -9.79 11.65
C GLY A 162 -4.27 -9.57 10.20
N ALA A 163 -4.82 -8.59 9.46
CA ALA A 163 -4.19 -8.16 8.21
C ALA A 163 -3.11 -7.14 8.54
N THR A 164 -1.85 -7.49 8.29
CA THR A 164 -0.75 -6.53 8.27
C THR A 164 -1.02 -5.42 7.27
N ALA A 165 -0.47 -4.22 7.52
CA ALA A 165 -0.62 -3.06 6.63
C ALA A 165 -0.24 -3.35 5.16
N LEU A 166 0.54 -4.41 4.93
CA LEU A 166 0.83 -4.99 3.62
C LEU A 166 0.26 -6.42 3.56
N THR A 167 -0.94 -6.59 3.05
CA THR A 167 -1.43 -7.90 2.64
C THR A 167 -0.66 -8.41 1.43
N ALA A 168 -0.71 -9.72 1.15
CA ALA A 168 -0.01 -10.39 0.06
C ALA A 168 -0.21 -9.80 -1.36
N THR A 169 -0.98 -8.73 -1.48
CA THR A 169 -1.32 -8.02 -2.72
C THR A 169 -0.62 -6.67 -2.90
N ASP A 170 0.43 -6.34 -2.12
CA ASP A 170 1.15 -5.04 -2.16
C ASP A 170 0.27 -3.78 -1.94
N ALA A 171 -1.00 -3.96 -1.60
CA ALA A 171 -1.88 -2.86 -1.25
C ALA A 171 -1.68 -2.51 0.24
N VAL A 172 -1.06 -1.37 0.52
CA VAL A 172 -1.00 -0.84 1.88
C VAL A 172 -2.40 -0.46 2.33
N ILE A 173 -2.95 -1.23 3.29
CA ILE A 173 -4.25 -0.92 3.86
C ILE A 173 -4.08 0.21 4.88
N GLY A 174 -4.33 1.44 4.45
CA GLY A 174 -4.23 2.64 5.28
C GLY A 174 -3.35 3.74 4.67
N THR A 175 -3.17 4.83 5.42
CA THR A 175 -2.26 5.92 5.04
C THR A 175 -0.96 5.74 5.83
N PRO A 176 0.14 5.29 5.21
CA PRO A 176 1.35 4.82 5.92
C PRO A 176 1.90 5.79 6.97
N GLY A 177 1.82 7.09 6.72
CA GLY A 177 2.39 8.11 7.63
C GLY A 177 1.64 8.34 8.94
N TYR A 178 0.54 7.61 9.21
CA TYR A 178 -0.27 7.75 10.42
C TYR A 178 -0.56 6.40 11.12
N LEU A 179 -0.08 5.29 10.57
CA LEU A 179 -0.24 3.96 11.15
C LEU A 179 0.71 3.76 12.34
N ALA A 180 0.22 3.17 13.40
CA ALA A 180 1.05 2.80 14.55
C ALA A 180 1.95 1.58 14.22
N PRO A 181 3.11 1.42 14.90
CA PRO A 181 4.04 0.30 14.67
C PRO A 181 3.37 -1.08 14.76
N GLU A 182 2.48 -1.29 15.71
CA GLU A 182 1.73 -2.54 15.89
C GLU A 182 0.70 -2.81 14.79
N GLN A 183 0.17 -1.77 14.13
CA GLN A 183 -0.70 -1.92 12.95
C GLN A 183 0.09 -2.29 11.69
N ALA A 184 1.36 -1.91 11.67
CA ALA A 184 2.29 -2.19 10.58
C ALA A 184 2.96 -3.56 10.70
N SER A 185 2.96 -4.16 11.89
CA SER A 185 3.62 -5.43 12.19
C SER A 185 2.60 -6.55 12.35
N ALA A 186 2.90 -7.76 11.86
CA ALA A 186 2.17 -8.97 12.24
C ALA A 186 2.57 -9.31 13.69
N GLY A 187 1.81 -8.83 14.64
CA GLY A 187 2.20 -8.93 16.05
C GLY A 187 1.02 -8.79 17.00
N PRO A 188 1.17 -8.13 18.12
CA PRO A 188 0.19 -8.09 19.18
C PRO A 188 -1.15 -7.49 18.72
N VAL A 189 -2.20 -7.87 19.43
CA VAL A 189 -3.57 -7.37 19.19
C VAL A 189 -3.57 -5.83 19.15
N VAL A 190 -4.06 -5.26 18.05
CA VAL A 190 -4.17 -3.80 17.88
C VAL A 190 -5.22 -3.27 18.84
N GLY A 191 -4.81 -2.46 19.81
CA GLY A 191 -5.64 -1.86 20.85
C GLY A 191 -5.85 -0.35 20.66
N PRO A 192 -6.61 0.32 21.57
CA PRO A 192 -6.85 1.77 21.56
C PRO A 192 -5.59 2.65 21.46
N ALA A 193 -4.46 2.16 21.95
CA ALA A 193 -3.18 2.86 21.89
C ALA A 193 -2.70 3.17 20.46
N CYS A 194 -3.18 2.44 19.44
CA CYS A 194 -2.86 2.76 18.04
C CYS A 194 -3.47 4.09 17.61
N ASP A 195 -4.67 4.43 18.07
CA ASP A 195 -5.33 5.69 17.76
C ASP A 195 -4.62 6.87 18.42
N VAL A 196 -4.06 6.66 19.61
CA VAL A 196 -3.24 7.67 20.31
C VAL A 196 -1.94 7.97 19.56
N PHE A 197 -1.29 6.94 19.02
CA PHE A 197 -0.14 7.13 18.14
C PHE A 197 -0.50 7.94 16.88
N SER A 198 -1.60 7.56 16.24
CA SER A 198 -2.09 8.26 15.06
C SER A 198 -2.48 9.70 15.37
N LEU A 199 -3.09 9.97 16.54
CA LEU A 199 -3.35 11.33 17.04
C LEU A 199 -2.06 12.12 17.21
N GLY A 200 -1.01 11.53 17.81
CA GLY A 200 0.32 12.14 17.89
C GLY A 200 0.87 12.56 16.51
N CYS A 201 0.74 11.68 15.50
CA CYS A 201 1.13 12.01 14.12
C CYS A 201 0.30 13.17 13.54
N VAL A 202 -1.01 13.21 13.82
CA VAL A 202 -1.92 14.29 13.37
C VAL A 202 -1.53 15.62 14.03
N LEU A 203 -1.17 15.64 15.31
CA LEU A 203 -0.74 16.84 16.02
C LEU A 203 0.59 17.39 15.47
N VAL A 204 1.58 16.53 15.20
CA VAL A 204 2.83 16.93 14.52
C VAL A 204 2.51 17.55 13.17
N TYR A 205 1.69 16.89 12.36
CA TYR A 205 1.31 17.40 11.04
C TYR A 205 0.58 18.74 11.13
N ALA A 206 -0.35 18.87 12.04
CA ALA A 206 -1.08 20.13 12.26
C ALA A 206 -0.16 21.28 12.69
N ALA A 207 0.84 21.00 13.54
CA ALA A 207 1.78 21.97 14.07
C ALA A 207 2.91 22.37 13.12
N THR A 208 3.29 21.47 12.18
CA THR A 208 4.51 21.65 11.37
C THR A 208 4.25 21.63 9.86
N GLY A 209 3.09 21.13 9.41
CA GLY A 209 2.82 20.81 8.00
C GLY A 209 3.54 19.56 7.49
N ARG A 210 4.33 18.89 8.33
CA ARG A 210 5.15 17.73 7.96
C ARG A 210 4.72 16.47 8.72
N ARG A 211 4.90 15.32 8.11
CA ARG A 211 4.65 14.01 8.76
C ARG A 211 5.84 13.64 9.63
N PRO A 212 5.64 13.10 10.86
CA PRO A 212 6.74 12.80 11.79
C PRO A 212 7.71 11.72 11.29
N PHE A 213 7.28 10.87 10.35
CA PHE A 213 8.12 9.83 9.74
C PHE A 213 8.41 10.10 8.26
N GLY A 214 8.26 11.37 7.84
CA GLY A 214 8.59 11.84 6.49
C GLY A 214 7.64 11.34 5.41
N GLU A 215 8.08 11.50 4.18
CA GLU A 215 7.38 11.13 2.94
C GLU A 215 8.19 10.11 2.16
N GLY A 216 7.62 9.58 1.07
CA GLY A 216 8.26 8.60 0.21
C GLY A 216 7.40 7.37 -0.01
N SER A 217 8.03 6.25 -0.36
CA SER A 217 7.30 5.01 -0.58
C SER A 217 6.58 4.53 0.69
N PRO A 218 5.42 3.88 0.56
CA PRO A 218 4.67 3.33 1.68
C PRO A 218 5.51 2.46 2.61
N ALA A 219 6.32 1.58 2.05
CA ALA A 219 7.18 0.68 2.82
C ALA A 219 8.29 1.42 3.55
N GLY A 220 8.88 2.46 2.95
CA GLY A 220 9.88 3.31 3.58
C GLY A 220 9.33 4.08 4.77
N VAL A 221 8.13 4.65 4.64
CA VAL A 221 7.45 5.33 5.76
C VAL A 221 7.15 4.35 6.89
N LEU A 222 6.63 3.15 6.58
CA LEU A 222 6.37 2.12 7.60
C LEU A 222 7.66 1.65 8.28
N PHE A 223 8.75 1.48 7.54
CA PHE A 223 10.05 1.15 8.11
C PHE A 223 10.49 2.21 9.13
N ARG A 224 10.44 3.49 8.78
CA ARG A 224 10.78 4.59 9.70
C ARG A 224 9.83 4.65 10.90
N THR A 225 8.53 4.41 10.68
CA THR A 225 7.55 4.36 11.77
C THR A 225 7.90 3.30 12.82
N ILE A 226 8.45 2.16 12.42
CA ILE A 226 8.80 1.08 13.35
C ILE A 226 10.19 1.31 13.96
N HIS A 227 11.18 1.71 13.16
CA HIS A 227 12.59 1.62 13.55
C HIS A 227 13.27 2.95 13.87
N GLU A 228 12.69 4.09 13.46
CA GLU A 228 13.34 5.40 13.61
C GLU A 228 12.56 6.33 14.55
N ALA A 229 13.27 7.30 15.12
CA ALA A 229 12.65 8.34 15.92
C ALA A 229 11.80 9.28 15.03
N PRO A 230 10.69 9.86 15.55
CA PRO A 230 9.92 10.85 14.82
C PRO A 230 10.69 12.16 14.67
N ASP A 231 10.52 12.84 13.52
CA ASP A 231 10.92 14.24 13.35
C ASP A 231 9.92 15.16 14.07
N LEU A 232 10.37 15.80 15.15
CA LEU A 232 9.59 16.73 15.97
C LEU A 232 10.04 18.20 15.83
N ASP A 233 10.91 18.50 14.87
CA ASP A 233 11.37 19.87 14.63
C ASP A 233 10.21 20.78 14.24
N GLY A 234 10.10 21.91 14.95
CA GLY A 234 9.01 22.89 14.77
C GLY A 234 7.74 22.59 15.57
N VAL A 235 7.67 21.48 16.30
CA VAL A 235 6.57 21.24 17.24
C VAL A 235 6.69 22.23 18.43
N PRO A 236 5.61 22.93 18.81
CA PRO A 236 5.61 23.84 19.95
C PRO A 236 6.12 23.16 21.24
N ARG A 237 6.97 23.86 21.99
CA ARG A 237 7.61 23.30 23.20
C ARG A 237 6.62 22.73 24.22
N ALA A 238 5.44 23.37 24.37
CA ALA A 238 4.40 22.91 25.27
C ALA A 238 3.81 21.55 24.86
N LEU A 239 3.81 21.22 23.57
CA LEU A 239 3.29 19.95 23.03
C LEU A 239 4.34 18.83 22.97
N LEU A 240 5.63 19.15 22.99
CA LEU A 240 6.71 18.16 22.79
C LEU A 240 6.63 16.96 23.76
N PRO A 241 6.46 17.13 25.08
CA PRO A 241 6.41 15.99 26.00
C PRO A 241 5.24 15.05 25.68
N LEU A 242 4.05 15.62 25.44
CA LEU A 242 2.83 14.85 25.15
C LEU A 242 2.93 14.11 23.80
N VAL A 243 3.36 14.81 22.75
CA VAL A 243 3.51 14.22 21.42
C VAL A 243 4.57 13.11 21.43
N THR A 244 5.69 13.34 22.15
CA THR A 244 6.72 12.30 22.32
C THR A 244 6.16 11.04 22.99
N ALA A 245 5.35 11.20 24.03
CA ALA A 245 4.70 10.08 24.70
C ALA A 245 3.68 9.35 23.79
N CYS A 246 2.87 10.10 23.04
CA CYS A 246 1.93 9.52 22.06
C CYS A 246 2.66 8.70 21.00
N LEU A 247 3.84 9.14 20.55
CA LEU A 247 4.63 8.49 19.48
C LEU A 247 5.60 7.41 20.01
N ALA A 248 5.47 7.00 21.26
CA ALA A 248 6.24 5.87 21.80
C ALA A 248 6.00 4.60 20.96
N LYS A 249 7.08 3.85 20.67
CA LYS A 249 6.99 2.63 19.84
C LYS A 249 6.23 1.51 20.52
N ASP A 250 6.44 1.37 21.84
CA ASP A 250 5.69 0.43 22.69
C ASP A 250 4.29 0.98 22.97
N PRO A 251 3.21 0.30 22.57
CA PRO A 251 1.85 0.72 22.85
C PRO A 251 1.56 0.92 24.35
N SER A 252 2.18 0.15 25.22
CA SER A 252 1.99 0.21 26.68
C SER A 252 2.62 1.46 27.33
N ALA A 253 3.55 2.11 26.64
CA ALA A 253 4.20 3.36 27.10
C ALA A 253 3.44 4.62 26.69
N ARG A 254 2.36 4.48 25.89
CA ARG A 254 1.55 5.62 25.43
C ARG A 254 0.47 5.97 26.45
N PRO A 255 0.14 7.27 26.58
CA PRO A 255 -1.01 7.69 27.37
C PRO A 255 -2.32 7.18 26.77
N THR A 256 -3.36 7.09 27.56
CA THR A 256 -4.73 6.88 27.09
C THR A 256 -5.28 8.15 26.40
N ALA A 257 -6.32 8.01 25.58
CA ALA A 257 -6.98 9.17 24.96
C ALA A 257 -7.53 10.18 26.02
N GLY A 258 -7.97 9.67 27.18
CA GLY A 258 -8.40 10.51 28.30
C GLY A 258 -7.27 11.35 28.87
N GLU A 259 -6.12 10.74 29.15
CA GLU A 259 -4.93 11.46 29.65
C GLU A 259 -4.42 12.49 28.64
N VAL A 260 -4.48 12.20 27.33
CA VAL A 260 -4.14 13.18 26.29
C VAL A 260 -5.09 14.37 26.31
N ARG A 261 -6.38 14.15 26.44
CA ARG A 261 -7.40 15.20 26.55
C ARG A 261 -7.11 16.09 27.76
N ASP A 262 -6.97 15.48 28.93
CA ASP A 262 -6.79 16.17 30.21
C ASP A 262 -5.48 17.01 30.23
N ALA A 263 -4.42 16.48 29.63
CA ALA A 263 -3.16 17.20 29.49
C ALA A 263 -3.30 18.45 28.60
N LEU A 264 -4.05 18.36 27.49
CA LEU A 264 -4.24 19.49 26.58
C LEU A 264 -5.20 20.55 27.15
N GLU A 265 -6.25 20.14 27.84
CA GLU A 265 -7.17 21.06 28.53
C GLU A 265 -6.51 21.77 29.71
N GLY A 266 -5.59 21.11 30.43
CA GLY A 266 -4.82 21.70 31.53
C GLY A 266 -3.85 22.81 31.08
N VAL A 267 -3.30 22.73 29.87
CA VAL A 267 -2.42 23.75 29.31
C VAL A 267 -3.19 24.99 28.86
N GLU A 268 -4.42 24.84 28.31
CA GLU A 268 -5.30 25.98 27.98
C GLU A 268 -5.65 26.84 29.21
N GLY A 269 -5.76 26.23 30.40
CA GLY A 269 -6.06 26.93 31.64
C GLY A 269 -4.92 27.80 32.18
N LEU A 270 -3.67 27.51 31.83
CA LEU A 270 -2.48 28.21 32.31
C LEU A 270 -2.11 29.48 31.47
N GLU A 271 -2.46 29.49 30.18
CA GLU A 271 -2.19 30.66 29.31
C GLU A 271 -3.24 31.78 29.43
N GLY A 272 -4.40 31.50 30.03
CA GLY A 272 -5.45 32.49 30.29
C GLY A 272 -5.24 33.38 31.55
N GLY A 273 -4.21 33.11 32.38
CA GLY A 273 -3.98 33.75 33.68
C GLY A 273 -2.72 34.60 33.80
N GLY A 274 -1.92 34.73 32.77
CA GLY A 274 -0.62 35.45 32.83
C GLY A 274 -0.69 36.90 32.39
N GLY A 275 -1.00 37.77 33.30
CA GLY A 275 -0.74 39.23 33.15
C GLY A 275 0.77 39.51 33.10
N GLU A 276 1.09 40.36 32.19
CA GLU A 276 2.38 40.96 31.84
C GLU A 276 3.16 41.44 33.07
N GLU A 277 4.27 40.79 33.42
CA GLU A 277 5.31 41.40 34.29
C GLU A 277 6.65 41.35 33.57
N ALA A 278 7.11 42.53 33.14
CA ALA A 278 8.36 42.74 32.46
C ALA A 278 9.56 42.52 33.41
N PRO A 279 10.68 41.94 32.96
CA PRO A 279 11.87 41.78 33.78
C PRO A 279 12.57 43.09 33.94
N ARG A 280 12.75 43.56 35.20
CA ARG A 280 13.70 44.61 35.55
C ARG A 280 15.11 44.06 35.53
N GLU A 281 15.96 44.71 34.78
CA GLU A 281 17.41 44.53 34.83
C GLU A 281 17.95 44.77 36.24
N ALA A 282 18.75 43.84 36.77
CA ALA A 282 19.59 44.02 37.92
C ALA A 282 21.02 43.61 37.61
N SER A 283 21.88 44.57 37.74
CA SER A 283 23.32 44.63 37.58
C SER A 283 24.09 43.65 38.48
N ALA A 284 25.19 43.18 37.93
CA ALA A 284 26.20 42.34 38.60
C ALA A 284 26.97 43.11 39.68
N ALA A 285 27.25 42.47 40.81
CA ALA A 285 28.49 42.64 41.58
C ALA A 285 28.67 41.54 42.64
N ASP A 286 29.80 40.86 42.50
CA ASP A 286 30.74 40.27 43.50
C ASP A 286 30.27 39.72 44.89
N ALA A 287 30.66 38.51 45.22
CA ALA A 287 31.73 38.05 46.09
C ALA A 287 31.47 36.74 46.85
N ARG A 288 32.33 35.84 46.64
CA ARG A 288 33.00 34.84 47.51
C ARG A 288 32.46 34.56 48.94
N GLY A 289 32.41 33.28 49.32
CA GLY A 289 32.71 32.87 50.68
C GLY A 289 32.00 31.62 51.19
N GLU A 290 32.73 30.52 51.22
CA GLU A 290 32.82 29.46 52.27
C GLU A 290 31.60 28.65 52.75
N ALA A 291 31.77 27.34 52.63
CA ALA A 291 31.10 26.31 53.43
C ALA A 291 31.72 26.26 54.86
N PRO A 292 31.05 25.68 55.88
CA PRO A 292 31.22 24.26 56.14
C PRO A 292 30.04 23.51 56.79
N ALA A 293 30.09 22.21 56.57
CA ALA A 293 29.74 21.01 57.31
C ALA A 293 28.94 21.05 58.64
N GLY A 294 28.05 20.06 58.80
CA GLY A 294 27.89 19.40 60.09
C GLY A 294 26.52 18.90 60.46
N ALA A 295 26.31 17.59 60.34
CA ALA A 295 25.78 16.65 61.34
C ALA A 295 24.30 16.56 61.69
N SER A 296 23.71 15.43 61.34
CA SER A 296 23.15 14.35 62.19
C SER A 296 21.87 14.57 63.01
N GLY A 297 21.04 13.53 62.93
CA GLY A 297 20.04 13.07 63.92
C GLY A 297 18.62 13.32 63.46
N GLY A 298 17.75 12.36 63.23
CA GLY A 298 17.44 11.14 63.92
C GLY A 298 16.00 11.19 64.40
N GLU A 299 15.28 10.14 64.09
CA GLU A 299 14.06 9.66 64.77
C GLU A 299 12.67 10.04 64.24
N ASP A 300 12.03 8.99 63.74
CA ASP A 300 10.63 8.60 63.66
C ASP A 300 10.13 8.17 65.08
N PRO A 301 8.90 7.82 65.41
CA PRO A 301 7.58 7.81 64.74
C PRO A 301 6.35 8.11 65.67
N ARG A 302 5.17 7.95 65.11
CA ARG A 302 3.90 7.46 65.72
C ARG A 302 2.79 8.41 66.15
N GLU A 303 1.65 8.08 65.54
CA GLU A 303 0.29 7.91 66.11
C GLU A 303 -0.51 9.13 66.65
N ALA A 304 -1.67 9.37 66.08
CA ALA A 304 -3.00 9.21 66.69
C ALA A 304 -4.09 9.89 65.85
N LEU A 305 -4.98 9.11 65.34
CA LEU A 305 -6.41 8.89 65.71
C LEU A 305 -7.34 10.11 65.81
N ALA A 306 -8.34 10.08 64.92
CA ALA A 306 -9.80 10.09 65.22
C ALA A 306 -10.64 11.41 65.28
N ARG A 307 -11.52 11.53 64.27
CA ARG A 307 -13.00 11.81 64.33
C ARG A 307 -13.55 13.18 64.78
N PRO A 308 -14.85 13.43 64.50
CA PRO A 308 -15.59 13.50 63.23
C PRO A 308 -16.40 14.81 63.06
N SER A 309 -17.17 14.83 61.96
CA SER A 309 -18.19 15.81 61.50
C SER A 309 -19.10 16.48 62.54
N PRO A 310 -19.76 17.58 62.12
CA PRO A 310 -21.17 17.39 61.82
C PRO A 310 -21.72 18.12 60.57
N ALA A 311 -22.77 17.52 60.08
CA ALA A 311 -23.68 17.95 59.04
C ALA A 311 -24.37 19.30 59.28
N ARG A 312 -24.69 20.08 58.26
CA ARG A 312 -25.80 21.02 58.22
C ARG A 312 -26.53 21.07 56.90
N THR A 313 -27.82 20.99 57.02
CA THR A 313 -28.96 20.99 56.10
C THR A 313 -29.14 22.32 55.34
N PRO A 314 -29.90 22.33 54.21
CA PRO A 314 -29.98 23.45 53.26
C PRO A 314 -31.06 24.48 53.60
N PRO A 315 -30.99 25.71 53.06
CA PRO A 315 -32.14 26.61 53.06
C PRO A 315 -32.71 26.92 51.67
N HIS A 316 -33.99 26.72 51.58
CA HIS A 316 -35.10 27.37 50.89
C HIS A 316 -34.90 28.26 49.66
N LEU A 317 -35.72 27.93 48.67
CA LEU A 317 -36.16 28.70 47.51
C LEU A 317 -36.56 30.16 47.83
N ARG A 318 -36.09 31.09 47.02
CA ARG A 318 -36.72 32.37 46.78
C ARG A 318 -36.81 32.67 45.30
N THR A 319 -38.01 32.98 44.84
CA THR A 319 -38.37 33.44 43.49
C THR A 319 -37.80 34.81 43.18
N PRO A 320 -37.38 35.07 41.91
CA PRO A 320 -36.95 36.39 41.50
C PRO A 320 -38.11 37.25 41.02
N SER A 321 -38.15 38.48 41.50
CA SER A 321 -38.94 39.58 40.96
C SER A 321 -38.18 40.26 39.84
N ASP A 322 -38.88 40.48 38.73
CA ASP A 322 -38.47 41.12 37.51
C ASP A 322 -38.27 42.64 37.73
N PRO A 323 -37.24 43.28 37.17
CA PRO A 323 -37.29 44.70 36.81
C PRO A 323 -37.01 44.89 35.31
N GLY A 324 -37.89 45.64 34.69
CA GLY A 324 -38.00 45.98 33.29
C GLY A 324 -36.77 46.68 32.63
N PRO A 325 -36.88 46.95 31.35
CA PRO A 325 -35.73 47.24 30.48
C PRO A 325 -35.25 48.69 30.61
N HIS A 326 -34.00 48.84 31.01
CA HIS A 326 -33.28 50.13 30.86
C HIS A 326 -32.60 50.21 29.50
N LEU A 327 -33.02 51.18 28.68
CA LEU A 327 -32.39 51.66 27.47
C LEU A 327 -30.93 52.08 27.75
N ARG A 328 -29.98 51.39 27.18
CA ARG A 328 -28.56 51.80 27.14
C ARG A 328 -28.28 52.68 25.92
N THR A 329 -27.64 53.80 26.16
CA THR A 329 -27.10 54.73 25.16
C THR A 329 -25.88 54.12 24.48
N PRO A 330 -25.61 54.40 23.17
CA PRO A 330 -24.52 53.76 22.40
C PRO A 330 -23.23 54.58 22.57
N SER A 331 -22.38 54.23 23.50
CA SER A 331 -21.00 54.83 23.59
C SER A 331 -20.04 54.05 24.49
N ASP A 332 -20.16 52.74 24.66
CA ASP A 332 -19.07 51.93 25.25
C ASP A 332 -18.58 50.90 24.21
N PRO A 333 -17.25 50.82 23.90
CA PRO A 333 -16.75 49.75 23.11
C PRO A 333 -16.99 48.43 23.87
N ALA A 334 -17.70 47.53 23.24
CA ALA A 334 -17.93 46.15 23.76
C ALA A 334 -16.57 45.56 24.16
N PRO A 335 -16.46 44.85 25.29
CA PRO A 335 -15.26 44.13 25.65
C PRO A 335 -14.92 43.15 24.51
N ARG A 336 -13.76 43.29 23.90
CA ARG A 336 -13.26 42.33 22.91
C ARG A 336 -13.10 41.02 23.63
N THR A 337 -14.04 40.11 23.41
CA THR A 337 -13.87 38.69 23.77
C THR A 337 -12.61 38.23 23.03
N PRO A 338 -11.63 37.64 23.71
CA PRO A 338 -10.47 37.09 23.03
C PRO A 338 -10.99 36.07 21.97
N PRO A 339 -10.41 36.06 20.75
CA PRO A 339 -10.85 35.11 19.73
C PRO A 339 -10.77 33.71 20.30
N ALA A 340 -11.86 32.99 20.22
CA ALA A 340 -11.89 31.58 20.65
C ALA A 340 -10.70 30.84 19.98
N PRO A 341 -9.95 30.01 20.70
CA PRO A 341 -8.75 29.32 20.18
C PRO A 341 -9.01 28.48 18.91
N TRP A 342 -10.27 28.27 18.58
CA TRP A 342 -10.74 27.58 17.38
C TRP A 342 -10.98 28.48 16.16
N ALA A 343 -10.81 29.78 16.25
CA ALA A 343 -11.09 30.69 15.13
C ALA A 343 -10.01 30.60 14.01
N LEU A 344 -10.24 29.72 13.04
CA LEU A 344 -9.42 29.65 11.83
C LEU A 344 -9.89 30.69 10.81
N PRO A 345 -9.05 31.66 10.40
CA PRO A 345 -9.42 32.68 9.43
C PRO A 345 -9.89 32.08 8.11
N GLY A 346 -11.05 32.53 7.61
CA GLY A 346 -11.64 32.08 6.35
C GLY A 346 -12.30 30.70 6.37
N LEU A 347 -12.27 29.96 7.49
CA LEU A 347 -13.00 28.69 7.63
C LEU A 347 -14.53 28.88 7.50
N PRO A 348 -15.15 29.93 8.11
CA PRO A 348 -16.59 30.16 7.93
C PRO A 348 -17.01 30.39 6.48
N ALA A 349 -16.24 31.15 5.72
CA ALA A 349 -16.53 31.39 4.31
C ALA A 349 -16.47 30.11 3.47
N LEU A 350 -15.44 29.29 3.69
CA LEU A 350 -15.27 28.01 3.01
C LEU A 350 -16.39 27.01 3.34
N ILE A 351 -16.82 26.96 4.59
CA ILE A 351 -17.95 26.11 5.01
C ILE A 351 -19.25 26.59 4.36
N ALA A 352 -19.48 27.92 4.34
CA ALA A 352 -20.65 28.50 3.69
C ALA A 352 -20.70 28.20 2.21
N GLU A 353 -19.58 28.33 1.50
CA GLU A 353 -19.46 27.99 0.08
C GLU A 353 -19.76 26.49 -0.17
N ARG A 354 -19.17 25.58 0.61
CA ARG A 354 -19.40 24.15 0.47
C ARG A 354 -20.84 23.75 0.80
N SER A 355 -21.42 24.38 1.82
CA SER A 355 -22.83 24.19 2.18
C SER A 355 -23.76 24.63 1.05
N ALA A 356 -23.52 25.83 0.51
CA ALA A 356 -24.30 26.36 -0.62
C ALA A 356 -24.17 25.45 -1.84
N ALA A 357 -22.95 25.02 -2.17
CA ALA A 357 -22.71 24.09 -3.27
C ALA A 357 -23.43 22.74 -3.10
N ALA A 358 -23.46 22.18 -1.89
CA ALA A 358 -24.16 20.93 -1.61
C ALA A 358 -25.70 21.08 -1.69
N LEU A 359 -26.23 22.21 -1.21
CA LEU A 359 -27.66 22.51 -1.24
C LEU A 359 -28.16 22.85 -2.65
N ALA A 360 -27.30 23.44 -3.49
CA ALA A 360 -27.61 23.81 -4.87
C ALA A 360 -27.61 22.63 -5.85
N LEU A 361 -27.16 21.44 -5.43
CA LEU A 361 -27.21 20.25 -6.28
C LEU A 361 -28.67 19.91 -6.60
N PRO A 362 -29.03 19.74 -7.91
CA PRO A 362 -30.38 19.41 -8.29
C PRO A 362 -30.78 18.05 -7.71
N ASP A 363 -32.03 17.92 -7.31
CA ASP A 363 -32.57 16.60 -7.01
C ASP A 363 -32.50 15.73 -8.29
N PRO A 364 -31.96 14.52 -8.20
CA PRO A 364 -32.02 13.60 -9.31
C PRO A 364 -33.48 13.35 -9.67
N ASP A 365 -33.77 13.25 -10.99
CA ASP A 365 -35.10 12.97 -11.52
C ASP A 365 -35.78 11.89 -10.68
N PRO A 366 -37.08 12.04 -10.35
CA PRO A 366 -37.82 11.01 -9.62
C PRO A 366 -37.61 9.66 -10.32
N LEU A 367 -37.23 8.65 -9.57
CA LEU A 367 -37.30 7.29 -10.08
C LEU A 367 -38.77 7.07 -10.43
N LEU A 368 -39.09 7.10 -11.72
CA LEU A 368 -40.38 6.60 -12.18
C LEU A 368 -40.40 5.15 -11.64
N PRO A 369 -41.44 4.76 -10.86
CA PRO A 369 -41.59 3.37 -10.53
C PRO A 369 -41.54 2.62 -11.87
N ASP A 370 -40.76 1.56 -11.94
CA ASP A 370 -40.88 0.60 -13.03
C ASP A 370 -42.36 0.22 -13.07
N THR A 371 -43.11 0.87 -13.92
CA THR A 371 -44.43 0.44 -14.32
C THR A 371 -44.20 -0.80 -15.14
N ALA A 372 -44.01 -1.92 -14.44
CA ALA A 372 -44.39 -3.19 -14.96
C ALA A 372 -45.84 -2.98 -15.41
N THR A 373 -46.05 -2.80 -16.69
CA THR A 373 -47.35 -2.88 -17.33
C THR A 373 -47.94 -4.24 -16.94
N VAL A 374 -48.75 -4.21 -15.90
CA VAL A 374 -49.68 -5.31 -15.62
C VAL A 374 -50.71 -5.20 -16.72
N THR A 375 -50.53 -5.95 -17.80
CA THR A 375 -51.59 -6.31 -18.71
C THR A 375 -52.51 -7.22 -17.96
N PRO A 376 -53.80 -6.88 -17.82
CA PRO A 376 -54.80 -7.80 -17.24
C PRO A 376 -55.07 -8.88 -18.25
N ASP A 377 -55.14 -10.13 -17.75
CA ASP A 377 -55.70 -11.31 -18.38
C ASP A 377 -55.09 -11.77 -19.72
N GLY A 378 -54.06 -12.57 -19.66
CA GLY A 378 -53.64 -13.52 -20.66
C GLY A 378 -53.37 -14.85 -20.01
N ASP A 379 -53.96 -15.93 -20.49
CA ASP A 379 -53.81 -17.28 -20.03
C ASP A 379 -52.37 -17.69 -19.73
N PRO A 380 -52.08 -18.47 -18.68
CA PRO A 380 -50.74 -18.92 -18.35
C PRO A 380 -50.14 -19.71 -19.51
N PRO A 381 -48.90 -19.47 -19.89
CA PRO A 381 -48.26 -20.19 -20.98
C PRO A 381 -48.19 -21.69 -20.62
N PRO A 382 -48.46 -22.61 -21.57
CA PRO A 382 -48.48 -24.05 -21.33
C PRO A 382 -47.10 -24.49 -20.80
N SER A 383 -47.12 -25.18 -19.67
CA SER A 383 -45.91 -25.77 -19.05
C SER A 383 -45.28 -26.78 -20.04
N LEU A 384 -44.03 -26.51 -20.41
CA LEU A 384 -43.25 -27.43 -21.23
C LEU A 384 -42.90 -28.68 -20.40
N THR A 385 -43.54 -29.82 -20.73
CA THR A 385 -43.24 -31.11 -20.12
C THR A 385 -41.83 -31.57 -20.46
N ARG A 386 -41.15 -32.18 -19.49
CA ARG A 386 -39.78 -32.70 -19.56
C ARG A 386 -39.49 -33.50 -20.82
N ARG A 387 -40.53 -34.14 -21.40
CA ARG A 387 -40.46 -34.93 -22.65
C ARG A 387 -40.27 -34.08 -23.90
N ARG A 388 -40.80 -32.81 -23.96
CA ARG A 388 -40.59 -31.87 -25.08
C ARG A 388 -39.22 -31.22 -25.04
N LEU A 389 -38.64 -31.02 -23.84
CA LEU A 389 -37.28 -30.51 -23.68
C LEU A 389 -36.22 -31.53 -24.16
N LEU A 390 -36.46 -32.85 -23.96
CA LEU A 390 -35.56 -33.89 -24.41
C LEU A 390 -35.61 -34.09 -25.95
N THR A 391 -36.78 -33.91 -26.59
CA THR A 391 -36.90 -33.99 -28.05
C THR A 391 -36.33 -32.76 -28.75
N ALA A 392 -36.42 -31.56 -28.16
CA ALA A 392 -35.78 -30.35 -28.68
C ALA A 392 -34.24 -30.38 -28.50
N GLY A 393 -33.74 -30.95 -27.40
CA GLY A 393 -32.31 -31.18 -27.18
C GLY A 393 -31.69 -32.19 -28.15
N ALA A 394 -32.40 -33.27 -28.50
CA ALA A 394 -31.92 -34.26 -29.45
C ALA A 394 -31.86 -33.72 -30.90
N ALA A 395 -32.82 -32.89 -31.31
CA ALA A 395 -32.81 -32.27 -32.62
C ALA A 395 -31.69 -31.19 -32.75
N GLY A 396 -31.40 -30.44 -31.67
CA GLY A 396 -30.29 -29.47 -31.60
C GLY A 396 -28.92 -30.15 -31.66
N ALA A 397 -28.75 -31.26 -30.99
CA ALA A 397 -27.49 -32.01 -31.00
C ALA A 397 -27.16 -32.64 -32.36
N VAL A 398 -28.19 -33.08 -33.11
CA VAL A 398 -27.99 -33.62 -34.47
C VAL A 398 -27.63 -32.51 -35.46
N LEU A 399 -28.20 -31.30 -35.33
CA LEU A 399 -27.86 -30.17 -36.17
C LEU A 399 -26.46 -29.59 -35.88
N LEU A 400 -26.04 -29.61 -34.62
CA LEU A 400 -24.68 -29.16 -34.24
C LEU A 400 -23.61 -30.18 -34.63
N ALA A 401 -23.90 -31.48 -34.57
CA ALA A 401 -22.98 -32.53 -35.01
C ALA A 401 -22.89 -32.62 -36.54
N GLY A 402 -24.00 -32.46 -37.27
CA GLY A 402 -23.99 -32.37 -38.73
C GLY A 402 -23.34 -31.12 -39.29
N GLY A 403 -23.60 -29.97 -38.69
CA GLY A 403 -23.02 -28.69 -39.07
C GLY A 403 -21.52 -28.61 -38.87
N SER A 404 -21.01 -29.14 -37.78
CA SER A 404 -19.56 -29.16 -37.47
C SER A 404 -18.79 -30.10 -38.40
N ALA A 405 -19.36 -31.26 -38.79
CA ALA A 405 -18.73 -32.17 -39.75
C ALA A 405 -18.70 -31.58 -41.18
N ALA A 406 -19.79 -30.93 -41.61
CA ALA A 406 -19.83 -30.26 -42.91
C ALA A 406 -18.93 -29.02 -42.95
N ALA A 407 -18.86 -28.22 -41.89
CA ALA A 407 -17.95 -27.09 -41.77
C ALA A 407 -16.49 -27.58 -41.72
N TRP A 408 -16.20 -28.67 -41.00
CA TRP A 408 -14.86 -29.27 -40.92
C TRP A 408 -14.41 -29.84 -42.28
N ILE A 409 -15.31 -30.54 -43.04
CA ILE A 409 -15.02 -31.02 -44.38
C ILE A 409 -14.89 -29.88 -45.38
N ALA A 410 -15.70 -28.81 -45.27
CA ALA A 410 -15.61 -27.65 -46.14
C ALA A 410 -14.31 -26.83 -45.87
N THR A 411 -13.89 -26.68 -44.61
CA THR A 411 -12.60 -26.04 -44.26
C THR A 411 -11.42 -26.92 -44.67
N ARG A 412 -11.52 -28.26 -44.55
CA ARG A 412 -10.45 -29.15 -45.00
C ARG A 412 -10.30 -29.17 -46.53
N ARG A 413 -11.40 -29.20 -47.27
CA ARG A 413 -11.38 -29.08 -48.75
C ARG A 413 -10.96 -27.70 -49.23
N ARG A 414 -11.21 -26.61 -48.46
CA ARG A 414 -10.68 -25.27 -48.76
C ARG A 414 -9.17 -25.17 -48.52
N ASN A 415 -8.67 -25.91 -47.55
CA ASN A 415 -7.23 -25.95 -47.26
C ASN A 415 -6.43 -26.86 -48.19
N GLU A 416 -7.08 -27.89 -48.82
CA GLU A 416 -6.42 -28.79 -49.78
C GLU A 416 -6.42 -28.25 -51.22
N GLY A 417 -7.14 -27.13 -51.48
CA GLY A 417 -7.26 -26.52 -52.82
C GLY A 417 -6.50 -25.20 -53.03
N ALA A 418 -5.82 -24.69 -52.02
CA ALA A 418 -5.11 -23.42 -52.13
C ALA A 418 -3.62 -23.52 -51.75
N ALA A 419 -2.87 -24.30 -52.51
CA ALA A 419 -1.45 -24.05 -52.68
C ALA A 419 -1.24 -22.94 -53.72
N GLY A 420 -1.82 -21.75 -53.42
CA GLY A 420 -1.40 -20.49 -54.02
C GLY A 420 -0.06 -20.06 -53.41
N PRO A 421 0.73 -19.18 -54.04
CA PRO A 421 2.00 -18.71 -53.50
C PRO A 421 1.75 -18.16 -52.13
N ARG A 422 2.49 -18.64 -51.11
CA ARG A 422 2.46 -18.17 -49.72
C ARG A 422 2.70 -16.67 -49.75
N GLY A 423 1.64 -15.86 -49.64
CA GLY A 423 1.77 -14.43 -49.44
C GLY A 423 2.63 -14.20 -48.18
N ASP A 424 3.50 -13.19 -48.25
CA ASP A 424 4.37 -12.85 -47.12
C ASP A 424 3.52 -12.64 -45.86
N LEU A 425 3.79 -13.50 -44.84
CA LEU A 425 3.10 -13.37 -43.56
C LEU A 425 3.35 -11.99 -42.96
N PRO A 426 2.34 -11.34 -42.36
CA PRO A 426 2.53 -10.05 -41.73
C PRO A 426 3.62 -10.11 -40.67
N THR A 427 4.49 -9.10 -40.66
CA THR A 427 5.60 -9.03 -39.71
C THR A 427 5.24 -8.10 -38.55
N ARG A 428 5.34 -8.58 -37.33
CA ARG A 428 5.15 -7.85 -36.08
C ARG A 428 6.49 -7.59 -35.43
N THR A 429 6.77 -6.34 -35.05
CA THR A 429 8.06 -5.97 -34.48
C THR A 429 7.97 -5.84 -32.97
N ILE A 430 8.88 -6.51 -32.26
CA ILE A 430 9.12 -6.32 -30.84
C ILE A 430 10.29 -5.35 -30.69
N GLY A 431 10.09 -4.25 -29.96
CA GLY A 431 11.16 -3.33 -29.58
C GLY A 431 11.96 -3.91 -28.41
N LEU A 432 13.27 -3.98 -28.53
CA LEU A 432 14.16 -4.26 -27.40
C LEU A 432 14.78 -2.93 -26.93
N HIS A 433 14.41 -2.48 -25.73
CA HIS A 433 14.97 -1.34 -25.03
C HIS A 433 16.03 -1.85 -24.04
N ALA A 434 17.31 -1.68 -24.34
CA ALA A 434 18.36 -2.34 -23.56
C ALA A 434 19.60 -1.46 -23.39
N ASP A 435 20.28 -1.61 -22.26
CA ASP A 435 21.65 -1.15 -22.07
C ASP A 435 22.61 -2.15 -22.74
N LEU A 436 23.13 -1.81 -23.90
CA LEU A 436 24.05 -2.68 -24.65
C LEU A 436 25.51 -2.25 -24.58
N THR A 437 25.78 -1.00 -24.19
CA THR A 437 27.11 -0.40 -24.20
C THR A 437 27.54 0.20 -22.87
N GLY A 438 26.59 0.40 -21.92
CA GLY A 438 26.83 0.99 -20.61
C GLY A 438 27.09 -0.04 -19.49
N PRO A 439 26.90 0.36 -18.23
CA PRO A 439 27.20 -0.50 -17.08
C PRO A 439 26.37 -1.80 -17.02
N GLY A 440 25.11 -1.77 -17.49
CA GLY A 440 24.17 -2.90 -17.52
C GLY A 440 24.30 -3.79 -18.75
N ARG A 441 25.34 -3.59 -19.60
CA ARG A 441 25.48 -4.29 -20.90
C ARG A 441 25.39 -5.82 -20.80
N ALA A 442 25.79 -6.40 -19.69
CA ALA A 442 25.74 -7.85 -19.52
C ALA A 442 24.30 -8.36 -19.57
N ALA A 443 23.38 -7.71 -18.84
CA ALA A 443 21.95 -8.02 -18.85
C ALA A 443 21.32 -7.67 -20.22
N GLY A 444 21.66 -6.52 -20.79
CA GLY A 444 21.16 -6.10 -22.11
C GLY A 444 21.54 -7.07 -23.23
N LEU A 445 22.80 -7.54 -23.26
CA LEU A 445 23.24 -8.55 -24.22
C LEU A 445 22.57 -9.89 -24.00
N ALA A 446 22.33 -10.30 -22.75
CA ALA A 446 21.61 -11.51 -22.43
C ALA A 446 20.16 -11.46 -22.94
N HIS A 447 19.46 -10.34 -22.70
CA HIS A 447 18.12 -10.11 -23.23
C HIS A 447 18.09 -10.16 -24.75
N ARG A 448 19.00 -9.47 -25.42
CA ARG A 448 19.09 -9.49 -26.89
C ARG A 448 19.27 -10.89 -27.46
N ARG A 449 20.17 -11.69 -26.86
CA ARG A 449 20.42 -13.08 -27.30
C ARG A 449 19.24 -14.00 -27.06
N GLY A 450 18.60 -13.89 -25.90
CA GLY A 450 17.39 -14.65 -25.58
C GLY A 450 16.22 -14.29 -26.48
N ALA A 451 15.96 -12.99 -26.65
CA ALA A 451 14.91 -12.49 -27.53
C ALA A 451 15.13 -12.90 -28.99
N GLN A 452 16.37 -12.82 -29.49
CA GLN A 452 16.69 -13.24 -30.86
C GLN A 452 16.41 -14.72 -31.08
N LEU A 453 16.79 -15.60 -30.14
CA LEU A 453 16.49 -17.03 -30.23
C LEU A 453 14.99 -17.30 -30.23
N ALA A 454 14.22 -16.58 -29.42
CA ALA A 454 12.77 -16.74 -29.39
C ALA A 454 12.09 -16.29 -30.70
N VAL A 455 12.59 -15.20 -31.30
CA VAL A 455 12.15 -14.73 -32.63
C VAL A 455 12.48 -15.77 -33.71
N ASP A 456 13.70 -16.32 -33.69
CA ASP A 456 14.13 -17.34 -34.64
C ASP A 456 13.30 -18.62 -34.50
N ASP A 457 13.05 -19.09 -33.28
CA ASP A 457 12.23 -20.25 -33.00
C ASP A 457 10.78 -20.04 -33.45
N HIS A 458 10.20 -18.87 -33.17
CA HIS A 458 8.85 -18.52 -33.64
C HIS A 458 8.80 -18.56 -35.17
N ASN A 459 9.76 -17.94 -35.84
CA ASN A 459 9.82 -17.85 -37.31
C ASN A 459 10.17 -19.16 -38.00
N SER A 460 10.70 -20.16 -37.30
CA SER A 460 11.00 -21.48 -37.83
C SER A 460 9.79 -22.41 -37.87
N ARG A 461 8.70 -22.07 -37.19
CA ARG A 461 7.47 -22.89 -37.16
C ARG A 461 6.76 -22.80 -38.51
N THR A 462 6.02 -23.85 -38.83
CA THR A 462 5.22 -23.92 -40.06
C THR A 462 3.76 -23.48 -39.88
N ASP A 463 3.30 -23.38 -38.64
CA ASP A 463 1.93 -23.09 -38.24
C ASP A 463 1.71 -21.63 -37.77
N GLN A 464 2.70 -20.75 -37.99
CA GLN A 464 2.61 -19.36 -37.56
C GLN A 464 1.68 -18.53 -38.47
N ALA A 465 0.90 -17.64 -37.83
CA ALA A 465 0.03 -16.70 -38.53
C ALA A 465 0.73 -15.37 -38.90
N PHE A 466 1.90 -15.10 -38.33
CA PHE A 466 2.73 -13.91 -38.55
C PHE A 466 4.19 -14.20 -38.27
N ARG A 467 5.07 -13.33 -38.78
CA ARG A 467 6.50 -13.33 -38.45
C ARG A 467 6.79 -12.34 -37.36
N LEU A 468 7.83 -12.62 -36.57
CA LEU A 468 8.40 -11.68 -35.60
C LEU A 468 9.67 -11.03 -36.13
N ALA A 469 9.85 -9.76 -35.82
CA ALA A 469 11.10 -9.02 -35.98
C ALA A 469 11.52 -8.42 -34.65
N LEU A 470 12.84 -8.31 -34.42
CA LEU A 470 13.41 -7.65 -33.24
C LEU A 470 14.05 -6.33 -33.65
N ARG A 471 13.53 -5.21 -33.18
CA ARG A 471 14.15 -3.90 -33.29
C ARG A 471 14.86 -3.56 -32.00
N THR A 472 16.20 -3.48 -32.06
CA THR A 472 17.03 -3.24 -30.90
C THR A 472 17.45 -1.78 -30.80
N GLU A 473 17.25 -1.17 -29.64
CA GLU A 473 17.64 0.20 -29.31
C GLU A 473 18.50 0.20 -28.03
N ASP A 474 19.62 0.93 -28.06
CA ASP A 474 20.58 1.03 -26.96
C ASP A 474 20.40 2.35 -26.19
N ASP A 475 20.17 2.26 -24.88
CA ASP A 475 20.11 3.41 -23.96
C ASP A 475 21.45 3.67 -23.24
N ALA A 476 22.39 2.74 -23.31
CA ALA A 476 23.69 2.75 -22.64
C ALA A 476 23.62 3.00 -21.12
N GLY A 477 22.49 2.69 -20.48
CA GLY A 477 22.27 2.94 -19.07
C GLY A 477 22.13 4.42 -18.70
N ASP A 478 21.91 5.30 -19.68
CA ASP A 478 21.75 6.75 -19.50
C ASP A 478 20.27 7.14 -19.54
N ALA A 479 19.78 7.84 -18.51
CA ALA A 479 18.37 8.19 -18.36
C ALA A 479 17.84 9.05 -19.52
N ALA A 480 18.62 10.02 -20.02
CA ALA A 480 18.20 10.88 -21.12
C ALA A 480 18.17 10.12 -22.45
N ARG A 481 19.10 9.17 -22.66
CA ARG A 481 19.07 8.27 -23.81
C ARG A 481 17.91 7.29 -23.72
N ALA A 482 17.56 6.80 -22.53
CA ALA A 482 16.42 5.91 -22.31
C ALA A 482 15.11 6.56 -22.77
N LEU A 483 14.87 7.84 -22.44
CA LEU A 483 13.69 8.58 -22.92
C LEU A 483 13.69 8.72 -24.45
N ARG A 484 14.82 9.09 -25.07
CA ARG A 484 14.93 9.18 -26.54
C ARG A 484 14.74 7.82 -27.21
N THR A 485 15.21 6.75 -26.58
CA THR A 485 14.99 5.37 -27.02
C THR A 485 13.50 5.01 -26.98
N ALA A 486 12.81 5.36 -25.90
CA ALA A 486 11.38 5.17 -25.79
C ALA A 486 10.61 5.92 -26.89
N ASP A 487 10.99 7.20 -27.17
CA ASP A 487 10.38 7.99 -28.23
C ASP A 487 10.51 7.34 -29.62
N ARG A 488 11.71 6.79 -29.94
CA ARG A 488 11.94 6.09 -31.21
C ARG A 488 11.12 4.81 -31.35
N LEU A 489 10.96 4.05 -30.27
CA LEU A 489 10.14 2.82 -30.28
C LEU A 489 8.64 3.15 -30.35
N VAL A 490 8.18 4.20 -29.66
CA VAL A 490 6.80 4.67 -29.71
C VAL A 490 6.42 5.17 -31.11
N ALA A 491 7.33 5.92 -31.75
CA ALA A 491 7.11 6.50 -33.09
C ALA A 491 7.02 5.46 -34.22
N ASP A 492 7.51 4.24 -34.01
CA ASP A 492 7.42 3.18 -35.04
C ASP A 492 6.09 2.41 -34.91
N PRO A 493 5.15 2.56 -35.88
CA PRO A 493 3.85 1.89 -35.81
C PRO A 493 3.92 0.38 -35.93
N LYS A 494 5.04 -0.19 -36.42
CA LYS A 494 5.26 -1.63 -36.52
C LYS A 494 5.62 -2.29 -35.17
N VAL A 495 6.06 -1.49 -34.18
CA VAL A 495 6.39 -1.98 -32.85
C VAL A 495 5.10 -2.23 -32.08
N ILE A 496 4.80 -3.50 -31.78
CA ILE A 496 3.60 -3.92 -31.09
C ILE A 496 3.76 -4.00 -29.55
N ALA A 497 4.97 -4.30 -29.10
CA ALA A 497 5.36 -4.40 -27.70
C ALA A 497 6.84 -4.06 -27.52
N VAL A 498 7.22 -3.70 -26.32
CA VAL A 498 8.61 -3.47 -25.91
C VAL A 498 9.03 -4.51 -24.88
N LEU A 499 10.20 -5.13 -25.08
CA LEU A 499 10.92 -5.89 -24.06
C LEU A 499 11.99 -4.98 -23.43
N GLY A 500 11.91 -4.79 -22.12
CA GLY A 500 12.79 -3.89 -21.38
C GLY A 500 12.09 -2.64 -20.85
N PRO A 501 12.81 -1.69 -20.26
CA PRO A 501 14.28 -1.60 -20.11
C PRO A 501 14.92 -2.77 -19.36
N THR A 502 16.21 -3.03 -19.64
CA THR A 502 16.92 -4.20 -19.12
C THR A 502 17.72 -3.95 -17.84
N GLY A 503 17.62 -2.76 -17.26
CA GLY A 503 18.24 -2.42 -15.98
C GLY A 503 17.51 -3.04 -14.78
N ASP A 504 18.15 -3.01 -13.62
CA ASP A 504 17.58 -3.51 -12.37
C ASP A 504 16.46 -2.58 -11.82
N VAL A 505 16.46 -1.32 -12.23
CA VAL A 505 15.49 -0.29 -11.88
C VAL A 505 14.80 0.21 -13.14
N LEU A 506 13.48 0.36 -13.08
CA LEU A 506 12.69 0.92 -14.18
C LEU A 506 12.65 2.45 -14.06
N PRO A 507 13.11 3.22 -15.06
CA PRO A 507 12.94 4.66 -15.07
C PRO A 507 11.45 5.02 -15.21
N GLU A 508 10.90 5.76 -14.26
CA GLU A 508 9.49 6.12 -14.21
C GLU A 508 9.04 6.87 -15.47
N ASP A 509 9.81 7.86 -15.90
CA ASP A 509 9.51 8.64 -17.11
C ASP A 509 9.41 7.78 -18.37
N VAL A 510 10.22 6.72 -18.48
CA VAL A 510 10.18 5.77 -19.61
C VAL A 510 8.89 4.93 -19.55
N VAL A 511 8.52 4.44 -18.36
CA VAL A 511 7.27 3.68 -18.15
C VAL A 511 6.05 4.55 -18.48
N LEU A 512 6.04 5.79 -17.99
CA LEU A 512 4.98 6.78 -18.30
C LEU A 512 4.88 7.07 -19.81
N ARG A 513 6.03 7.14 -20.53
CA ARG A 513 6.07 7.36 -21.97
C ARG A 513 5.40 6.21 -22.74
N TYR A 514 5.73 4.98 -22.40
CA TYR A 514 5.09 3.79 -23.00
C TYR A 514 3.62 3.70 -22.61
N GLY A 515 3.27 4.02 -21.37
CA GLY A 515 1.89 4.06 -20.88
C GLY A 515 1.01 5.04 -21.67
N LYS A 516 1.46 6.28 -21.86
CA LYS A 516 0.77 7.31 -22.67
C LYS A 516 0.57 6.88 -24.13
N ALA A 517 1.55 6.15 -24.68
CA ALA A 517 1.48 5.60 -26.03
C ALA A 517 0.64 4.30 -26.12
N ARG A 518 0.11 3.80 -25.02
CA ARG A 518 -0.60 2.52 -24.90
C ARG A 518 0.21 1.34 -25.44
N LEU A 519 1.52 1.41 -25.36
CA LEU A 519 2.44 0.39 -25.86
C LEU A 519 2.78 -0.61 -24.76
N ALA A 520 2.42 -1.88 -24.97
CA ALA A 520 2.69 -2.95 -24.01
C ALA A 520 4.20 -3.09 -23.74
N THR A 521 4.56 -3.01 -22.46
CA THR A 521 5.96 -3.07 -22.01
C THR A 521 6.16 -4.30 -21.14
N VAL A 522 7.00 -5.22 -21.58
CA VAL A 522 7.31 -6.48 -20.88
C VAL A 522 8.71 -6.40 -20.27
N VAL A 523 8.79 -6.61 -18.95
CA VAL A 523 10.05 -6.49 -18.20
C VAL A 523 10.40 -7.83 -17.57
N ALA A 524 11.64 -8.28 -17.80
CA ALA A 524 12.12 -9.56 -17.29
C ALA A 524 13.16 -9.43 -16.16
N ALA A 525 13.91 -8.34 -16.08
CA ALA A 525 15.01 -8.19 -15.12
C ALA A 525 14.70 -7.26 -13.95
N ALA A 526 14.11 -6.08 -14.21
CA ALA A 526 13.84 -5.13 -13.13
C ALA A 526 12.87 -5.68 -12.09
N GLY A 527 13.28 -5.62 -10.84
CA GLY A 527 12.54 -6.14 -9.69
C GLY A 527 11.98 -5.07 -8.76
N SER A 528 12.25 -3.79 -9.02
CA SER A 528 11.65 -2.69 -8.30
C SER A 528 10.21 -2.44 -8.77
N ALA A 529 9.26 -2.32 -7.85
CA ALA A 529 7.92 -1.86 -8.17
C ALA A 529 7.99 -0.39 -8.60
N THR A 530 7.45 -0.06 -9.77
CA THR A 530 7.30 1.33 -10.20
C THR A 530 5.85 1.72 -10.14
N GLY A 531 5.58 2.80 -9.41
CA GLY A 531 4.49 3.75 -9.54
C GLY A 531 3.05 3.25 -9.55
N ASP A 532 2.27 3.87 -8.70
CA ASP A 532 0.80 3.85 -8.73
C ASP A 532 0.30 4.69 -9.93
N GLY A 533 -0.58 4.13 -10.74
CA GLY A 533 -1.31 4.89 -11.73
C GLY A 533 -1.61 4.18 -13.05
N ASP A 534 -2.25 4.88 -13.97
CA ASP A 534 -2.66 4.38 -15.30
C ASP A 534 -1.51 3.85 -16.16
N ALA A 535 -0.27 4.31 -15.92
CA ALA A 535 0.94 3.79 -16.59
C ALA A 535 1.20 2.31 -16.30
N SER A 536 0.77 1.82 -15.14
CA SER A 536 0.88 0.41 -14.76
C SER A 536 0.03 -0.53 -15.64
N LEU A 537 -1.00 -0.01 -16.32
CA LEU A 537 -1.88 -0.78 -17.21
C LEU A 537 -1.16 -1.38 -18.41
N GLN A 538 -0.03 -0.80 -18.83
CA GLN A 538 0.76 -1.24 -19.99
C GLN A 538 2.01 -2.03 -19.58
N LEU A 539 2.36 -2.05 -18.29
CA LEU A 539 3.57 -2.66 -17.76
C LEU A 539 3.30 -4.10 -17.29
N CYS A 540 3.98 -5.06 -17.91
CA CYS A 540 3.90 -6.49 -17.59
C CYS A 540 5.26 -6.97 -17.06
N VAL A 541 5.40 -7.20 -15.75
CA VAL A 541 6.62 -7.71 -15.12
C VAL A 541 6.53 -9.23 -15.05
N THR A 542 7.46 -9.95 -15.69
CA THR A 542 7.43 -11.41 -15.83
C THR A 542 8.21 -12.15 -14.74
N ARG A 543 8.59 -11.46 -13.67
CA ARG A 543 9.29 -12.03 -12.51
C ARG A 543 8.64 -11.60 -11.20
N PRO A 544 8.89 -12.31 -10.08
CA PRO A 544 8.58 -11.79 -8.74
C PRO A 544 9.32 -10.48 -8.47
N TYR A 545 8.67 -9.54 -7.78
CA TYR A 545 9.36 -8.36 -7.25
C TYR A 545 10.40 -8.75 -6.19
N ASP A 546 11.45 -7.95 -6.05
CA ASP A 546 12.55 -8.26 -5.14
C ASP A 546 12.09 -8.44 -3.69
N GLY A 547 11.13 -7.63 -3.24
CA GLY A 547 10.54 -7.77 -1.89
C GLY A 547 9.74 -9.06 -1.69
N SER A 548 9.28 -9.70 -2.76
CA SER A 548 8.51 -10.97 -2.68
C SER A 548 9.38 -12.23 -2.87
N LEU A 549 10.71 -12.12 -2.76
CA LEU A 549 11.64 -13.27 -2.82
C LEU A 549 11.83 -13.96 -1.47
N ALA A 550 11.48 -13.30 -0.36
CA ALA A 550 11.64 -13.81 0.99
C ALA A 550 10.99 -15.18 1.29
N PRO A 551 9.83 -15.55 0.69
CA PRO A 551 9.27 -16.89 0.88
C PRO A 551 10.22 -18.03 0.53
N GLY A 552 11.14 -17.82 -0.43
CA GLY A 552 12.18 -18.80 -0.74
C GLY A 552 13.17 -19.00 0.42
N LEU A 553 13.56 -17.93 1.11
CA LEU A 553 14.42 -17.99 2.28
C LEU A 553 13.69 -18.58 3.49
N VAL A 554 12.43 -18.20 3.71
CA VAL A 554 11.58 -18.77 4.78
C VAL A 554 11.48 -20.27 4.60
N SER A 555 11.12 -20.74 3.39
CA SER A 555 11.03 -22.17 3.09
C SER A 555 12.37 -22.90 3.33
N TYR A 556 13.47 -22.29 2.93
CA TYR A 556 14.81 -22.85 3.15
C TYR A 556 15.15 -23.01 4.64
N LEU A 557 14.81 -21.98 5.46
CA LEU A 557 15.07 -21.96 6.91
C LEU A 557 14.05 -22.78 7.73
N VAL A 558 12.93 -23.17 7.14
CA VAL A 558 11.94 -24.05 7.79
C VAL A 558 12.18 -25.51 7.42
N HIS A 559 12.42 -25.79 6.14
CA HIS A 559 12.41 -27.17 5.64
C HIS A 559 13.79 -27.73 5.29
N THR A 560 14.68 -26.93 4.69
CA THR A 560 15.97 -27.43 4.19
C THR A 560 17.08 -27.30 5.24
N ARG A 561 17.12 -26.18 5.96
CA ARG A 561 18.05 -25.90 7.06
C ARG A 561 17.29 -25.25 8.22
N PRO A 562 16.52 -26.05 8.98
CA PRO A 562 15.71 -25.53 10.05
C PRO A 562 16.50 -24.66 11.02
N ALA A 563 15.95 -23.49 11.36
CA ALA A 563 16.54 -22.51 12.27
C ALA A 563 15.50 -22.14 13.33
N GLU A 564 15.84 -22.33 14.61
CA GLU A 564 14.98 -22.00 15.75
C GLU A 564 15.15 -20.54 16.21
N ARG A 565 16.32 -19.95 15.97
CA ARG A 565 16.66 -18.56 16.33
C ARG A 565 17.18 -17.83 15.10
N ILE A 566 16.40 -16.92 14.58
CA ILE A 566 16.71 -16.16 13.38
C ILE A 566 17.00 -14.71 13.77
N LEU A 567 18.18 -14.20 13.40
CA LEU A 567 18.46 -12.77 13.44
C LEU A 567 18.14 -12.15 12.07
N LEU A 568 17.11 -11.34 12.01
CA LEU A 568 16.80 -10.49 10.87
C LEU A 568 17.62 -9.20 10.98
N VAL A 569 18.25 -8.81 9.88
CA VAL A 569 19.09 -7.61 9.80
C VAL A 569 18.50 -6.66 8.73
N PRO A 570 17.50 -5.85 9.10
CA PRO A 570 16.96 -4.81 8.23
C PRO A 570 18.01 -3.75 7.90
N ASP A 571 17.93 -3.15 6.72
CA ASP A 571 18.89 -2.14 6.24
C ASP A 571 18.19 -0.80 5.99
N ALA A 572 18.50 0.23 6.78
CA ALA A 572 17.91 1.56 6.64
C ALA A 572 18.29 2.26 5.32
N ALA A 573 19.38 1.80 4.65
CA ALA A 573 19.73 2.30 3.33
C ALA A 573 18.84 1.76 2.19
N ASP A 574 17.99 0.75 2.46
CA ASP A 574 17.04 0.17 1.53
C ASP A 574 15.74 -0.19 2.28
N PRO A 575 15.02 0.81 2.79
CA PRO A 575 13.91 0.61 3.72
C PRO A 575 12.74 -0.17 3.10
N ASP A 576 12.46 0.03 1.81
CA ASP A 576 11.35 -0.62 1.10
C ASP A 576 11.54 -2.13 1.02
N ARG A 577 12.72 -2.56 0.60
CA ARG A 577 13.04 -3.99 0.50
C ARG A 577 13.18 -4.61 1.88
N SER A 578 13.81 -3.89 2.81
CA SER A 578 13.94 -4.31 4.21
C SER A 578 12.60 -4.56 4.86
N TRP A 579 11.64 -3.67 4.62
CA TRP A 579 10.27 -3.84 5.09
C TRP A 579 9.62 -5.10 4.51
N LYS A 580 9.64 -5.27 3.17
CA LYS A 580 9.00 -6.41 2.49
C LYS A 580 9.59 -7.76 2.90
N ILE A 581 10.92 -7.85 2.98
CA ILE A 581 11.59 -9.07 3.44
C ILE A 581 11.27 -9.33 4.93
N GLY A 582 11.37 -8.29 5.76
CA GLY A 582 11.07 -8.38 7.19
C GLY A 582 9.65 -8.82 7.47
N SER A 583 8.67 -8.25 6.75
CA SER A 583 7.26 -8.64 6.87
C SER A 583 7.05 -10.11 6.53
N ALA A 584 7.65 -10.60 5.45
CA ALA A 584 7.52 -12.00 5.07
C ALA A 584 8.04 -12.97 6.15
N PHE A 585 9.09 -12.58 6.89
CA PHE A 585 9.59 -13.37 8.03
C PHE A 585 8.71 -13.26 9.28
N ARG A 586 8.13 -12.09 9.54
CA ARG A 586 7.19 -11.90 10.67
C ARG A 586 5.85 -12.59 10.42
N ASP A 587 5.35 -12.52 9.17
CA ASP A 587 4.06 -13.10 8.77
C ASP A 587 4.13 -14.61 8.55
N ALA A 588 5.30 -15.13 8.22
CA ALA A 588 5.50 -16.58 8.20
C ALA A 588 5.28 -17.10 9.62
N ALA A 589 4.26 -17.95 9.81
CA ALA A 589 4.08 -18.68 11.04
C ALA A 589 5.29 -19.65 11.22
N LEU A 590 6.43 -19.11 11.66
CA LEU A 590 7.66 -19.84 11.96
C LEU A 590 7.40 -20.65 13.23
N THR A 591 6.70 -21.77 13.11
CA THR A 591 6.28 -22.60 14.23
C THR A 591 7.53 -23.05 15.02
N GLY A 592 7.69 -22.48 16.22
CA GLY A 592 8.80 -22.79 17.12
C GLY A 592 10.07 -21.94 16.93
N ALA A 593 10.13 -21.05 15.92
CA ALA A 593 11.30 -20.19 15.74
C ALA A 593 11.12 -18.80 16.40
N THR A 594 12.20 -18.29 17.00
CA THR A 594 12.28 -16.94 17.56
C THR A 594 12.94 -16.01 16.54
N LEU A 595 12.25 -14.92 16.17
CA LEU A 595 12.78 -13.86 15.32
C LEU A 595 13.29 -12.71 16.20
N THR A 596 14.56 -12.33 16.03
CA THR A 596 15.16 -11.14 16.65
C THR A 596 15.58 -10.19 15.54
N GLU A 597 15.41 -8.88 15.73
CA GLU A 597 15.81 -7.88 14.75
C GLU A 597 17.00 -7.04 15.24
N HIS A 598 17.86 -6.66 14.30
CA HIS A 598 18.95 -5.71 14.52
C HIS A 598 19.15 -4.85 13.26
N PRO A 599 18.49 -3.67 13.15
CA PRO A 599 18.58 -2.83 11.97
C PRO A 599 19.98 -2.21 11.80
N LEU A 600 20.42 -2.13 10.52
CA LEU A 600 21.64 -1.43 10.13
C LEU A 600 21.31 0.02 9.81
N PRO A 601 22.00 1.00 10.43
CA PRO A 601 21.80 2.41 10.10
C PRO A 601 22.26 2.74 8.68
N GLU A 602 21.69 3.79 8.09
CA GLU A 602 22.00 4.24 6.73
C GLU A 602 23.49 4.58 6.55
N GLY A 603 24.11 5.26 7.52
CA GLY A 603 25.50 5.73 7.48
C GLY A 603 26.59 4.65 7.46
N GLY A 604 26.23 3.38 7.28
CA GLY A 604 27.21 2.30 7.08
C GLY A 604 27.98 1.84 8.32
N SER A 605 27.48 2.13 9.51
CA SER A 605 27.89 1.55 10.79
C SER A 605 26.98 0.37 11.16
N GLY A 606 27.28 -0.34 12.26
CA GLY A 606 26.37 -1.35 12.81
C GLY A 606 26.63 -2.80 12.37
N PHE A 607 27.48 -3.08 11.38
CA PHE A 607 27.74 -4.45 10.92
C PHE A 607 28.38 -5.35 11.99
N ARG A 608 29.35 -4.82 12.72
CA ARG A 608 30.00 -5.55 13.82
C ARG A 608 29.06 -5.73 15.02
N PRO A 609 28.31 -4.73 15.47
CA PRO A 609 27.23 -4.91 16.42
C PRO A 609 26.21 -5.97 16.02
N ALA A 610 25.77 -5.99 14.75
CA ALA A 610 24.85 -7.02 14.24
C ALA A 610 25.46 -8.42 14.34
N ALA A 611 26.73 -8.58 13.96
CA ALA A 611 27.44 -9.87 14.07
C ALA A 611 27.58 -10.32 15.52
N ARG A 612 27.90 -9.44 16.46
CA ARG A 612 27.94 -9.73 17.90
C ARG A 612 26.54 -10.09 18.43
N ARG A 613 25.51 -9.40 17.95
CA ARG A 613 24.13 -9.72 18.34
C ARG A 613 23.76 -11.12 17.90
N ALA A 614 24.15 -11.56 16.69
CA ALA A 614 23.92 -12.91 16.21
C ALA A 614 24.52 -13.98 17.16
N THR A 615 25.74 -13.76 17.63
CA THR A 615 26.40 -14.64 18.61
C THR A 615 25.72 -14.58 19.98
N ALA A 616 25.36 -13.37 20.45
CA ALA A 616 24.75 -13.18 21.77
C ALA A 616 23.37 -13.86 21.90
N VAL A 617 22.55 -13.82 20.84
CA VAL A 617 21.23 -14.49 20.79
C VAL A 617 21.34 -15.95 20.36
N ARG A 618 22.56 -16.44 20.12
CA ARG A 618 22.84 -17.80 19.63
C ARG A 618 22.04 -18.10 18.38
N ALA A 619 22.02 -17.15 17.42
CA ALA A 619 21.26 -17.30 16.19
C ALA A 619 21.71 -18.54 15.40
N ASP A 620 20.75 -19.31 14.90
CA ASP A 620 21.00 -20.44 13.98
C ASP A 620 21.08 -19.93 12.54
N ALA A 621 20.42 -18.79 12.26
CA ALA A 621 20.45 -18.13 10.98
C ALA A 621 20.52 -16.59 11.12
N VAL A 622 21.18 -15.95 10.16
CA VAL A 622 21.17 -14.49 9.95
C VAL A 622 20.64 -14.20 8.57
N VAL A 623 19.63 -13.34 8.49
CA VAL A 623 19.00 -12.91 7.24
C VAL A 623 19.24 -11.42 7.04
N TYR A 624 19.99 -11.06 6.00
CA TYR A 624 20.13 -9.68 5.58
C TYR A 624 18.92 -9.26 4.73
N ALA A 625 18.16 -8.30 5.26
CA ALA A 625 16.96 -7.80 4.59
C ALA A 625 17.22 -6.47 3.89
N GLY A 626 18.14 -6.45 2.93
CA GLY A 626 18.48 -5.32 2.08
C GLY A 626 18.94 -5.78 0.71
N GLY A 627 19.04 -4.86 -0.26
CA GLY A 627 19.45 -5.14 -1.64
C GLY A 627 20.90 -4.75 -1.97
N SER A 628 21.61 -4.12 -1.04
CA SER A 628 22.97 -3.62 -1.30
C SER A 628 24.03 -4.71 -1.19
N ALA A 629 24.58 -5.13 -2.33
CA ALA A 629 25.65 -6.12 -2.39
C ALA A 629 26.92 -5.70 -1.60
N PRO A 630 27.40 -4.43 -1.62
CA PRO A 630 28.50 -4.00 -0.78
C PRO A 630 28.19 -4.06 0.72
N ARG A 631 26.96 -3.73 1.14
CA ARG A 631 26.58 -3.77 2.55
C ARG A 631 26.40 -5.20 3.04
N ALA A 632 25.82 -6.09 2.22
CA ALA A 632 25.79 -7.52 2.47
C ALA A 632 27.20 -8.11 2.64
N ALA A 633 28.18 -7.69 1.82
CA ALA A 633 29.58 -8.11 1.91
C ALA A 633 30.22 -7.67 3.26
N ARG A 634 29.95 -6.45 3.72
CA ARG A 634 30.42 -5.96 5.03
C ARG A 634 29.82 -6.77 6.18
N LEU A 635 28.54 -7.11 6.10
CA LEU A 635 27.91 -7.99 7.08
C LEU A 635 28.53 -9.39 7.07
N ALA A 636 28.75 -9.94 5.88
CA ALA A 636 29.40 -11.25 5.72
C ALA A 636 30.80 -11.28 6.37
N THR A 637 31.60 -10.25 6.12
CA THR A 637 32.94 -10.11 6.73
C THR A 637 32.85 -9.97 8.25
N ALA A 638 31.89 -9.18 8.75
CA ALA A 638 31.70 -9.01 10.20
C ALA A 638 31.27 -10.31 10.89
N LEU A 639 30.33 -11.08 10.30
CA LEU A 639 29.90 -12.38 10.80
C LEU A 639 31.04 -13.39 10.83
N ALA A 640 31.86 -13.44 9.78
CA ALA A 640 33.03 -14.31 9.72
C ALA A 640 34.08 -13.93 10.77
N ALA A 641 34.30 -12.63 11.02
CA ALA A 641 35.25 -12.14 12.04
C ALA A 641 34.78 -12.47 13.47
N GLU A 642 33.48 -12.54 13.74
CA GLU A 642 32.92 -12.95 15.05
C GLU A 642 32.69 -14.48 15.11
N GLY A 643 33.16 -15.25 14.12
CA GLY A 643 33.12 -16.72 14.11
C GLY A 643 31.73 -17.32 13.92
N PHE A 644 30.79 -16.60 13.35
CA PHE A 644 29.43 -17.10 13.11
C PHE A 644 29.43 -18.22 12.07
N THR A 645 28.91 -19.40 12.45
CA THR A 645 28.86 -20.61 11.59
C THR A 645 27.46 -21.00 11.14
N GLY A 646 26.42 -20.31 11.64
CA GLY A 646 25.03 -20.54 11.26
C GLY A 646 24.73 -20.21 9.79
N THR A 647 23.49 -20.46 9.36
CA THR A 647 23.02 -20.12 8.02
C THR A 647 23.03 -18.61 7.80
N ARG A 648 23.57 -18.17 6.69
CA ARG A 648 23.60 -16.77 6.27
C ARG A 648 22.81 -16.63 4.98
N ALA A 649 21.83 -15.73 4.94
CA ALA A 649 20.90 -15.62 3.83
C ALA A 649 20.61 -14.16 3.45
N ALA A 650 20.29 -13.92 2.18
CA ALA A 650 19.82 -12.66 1.64
C ALA A 650 18.96 -12.90 0.39
N ALA A 651 18.31 -11.86 -0.13
CA ALA A 651 17.47 -11.98 -1.32
C ALA A 651 17.81 -10.91 -2.36
N GLY A 652 17.57 -11.24 -3.63
CA GLY A 652 17.62 -10.33 -4.78
C GLY A 652 19.00 -9.72 -5.01
N PRO A 653 19.08 -8.42 -5.33
CA PRO A 653 20.31 -7.81 -5.86
C PRO A 653 21.49 -7.76 -4.86
N ALA A 654 21.31 -8.28 -3.63
CA ALA A 654 22.42 -8.50 -2.71
C ALA A 654 23.45 -9.50 -3.24
N LEU A 655 23.07 -10.43 -4.13
CA LEU A 655 23.99 -11.31 -4.84
C LEU A 655 24.52 -10.61 -6.10
N GLY A 656 25.81 -10.32 -6.13
CA GLY A 656 26.43 -9.72 -7.30
C GLY A 656 27.95 -9.71 -7.20
N PRO A 657 28.66 -9.23 -8.24
CA PRO A 657 30.11 -9.16 -8.24
C PRO A 657 30.67 -8.38 -7.04
N ALA A 658 30.01 -7.28 -6.64
CA ALA A 658 30.42 -6.47 -5.49
C ALA A 658 30.31 -7.23 -4.15
N PHE A 659 29.30 -8.10 -4.00
CA PHE A 659 29.22 -8.99 -2.82
C PHE A 659 30.36 -10.01 -2.81
N LEU A 660 30.55 -10.73 -3.94
CA LEU A 660 31.56 -11.79 -4.03
C LEU A 660 32.98 -11.26 -3.83
N GLN A 661 33.30 -10.10 -4.45
CA GLN A 661 34.59 -9.44 -4.30
C GLN A 661 34.79 -8.87 -2.89
N GLY A 662 33.78 -8.18 -2.36
CA GLY A 662 33.86 -7.50 -1.07
C GLY A 662 33.88 -8.46 0.13
N ALA A 663 33.18 -9.58 0.06
CA ALA A 663 33.14 -10.58 1.11
C ALA A 663 34.28 -11.62 0.98
N GLY A 664 34.81 -11.86 -0.23
CA GLY A 664 35.86 -12.86 -0.46
C GLY A 664 35.45 -14.24 0.07
N LYS A 665 36.31 -14.85 0.90
CA LYS A 665 36.01 -16.16 1.54
C LYS A 665 34.79 -16.12 2.46
N ALA A 666 34.43 -14.97 3.02
CA ALA A 666 33.24 -14.84 3.88
C ALA A 666 31.91 -14.97 3.09
N ALA A 667 31.95 -14.91 1.77
CA ALA A 667 30.80 -15.17 0.91
C ALA A 667 30.40 -16.65 0.89
N ASP A 668 31.35 -17.57 1.10
CA ASP A 668 31.08 -19.00 0.98
C ASP A 668 30.03 -19.46 2.02
N GLY A 669 29.07 -20.24 1.57
CA GLY A 669 27.96 -20.74 2.36
C GLY A 669 26.76 -19.80 2.46
N TRP A 670 26.84 -18.55 1.98
CA TRP A 670 25.66 -17.68 1.89
C TRP A 670 24.65 -18.23 0.91
N VAL A 671 23.36 -18.13 1.29
CA VAL A 671 22.20 -18.55 0.49
C VAL A 671 21.44 -17.33 0.03
N PHE A 672 21.08 -17.31 -1.26
CA PHE A 672 20.34 -16.20 -1.86
C PHE A 672 19.08 -16.70 -2.55
N ALA A 673 17.98 -15.96 -2.34
CA ALA A 673 16.76 -16.14 -3.12
C ALA A 673 16.73 -15.15 -4.28
N GLU A 674 16.62 -15.66 -5.50
CA GLU A 674 16.72 -14.90 -6.74
C GLU A 674 15.50 -15.13 -7.63
N ALA A 675 15.20 -14.14 -8.50
CA ALA A 675 14.12 -14.22 -9.46
C ALA A 675 14.53 -14.81 -10.82
N TYR A 676 15.79 -15.11 -11.03
CA TYR A 676 16.31 -15.72 -12.25
C TYR A 676 16.79 -17.14 -12.00
N ALA A 677 16.78 -17.96 -13.05
CA ALA A 677 17.28 -19.33 -13.01
C ALA A 677 18.61 -19.48 -13.74
N ASP A 678 19.40 -20.48 -13.35
CA ASP A 678 20.47 -20.97 -14.20
C ASP A 678 19.86 -21.88 -15.30
N ALA A 679 19.68 -21.31 -16.49
CA ALA A 679 19.12 -22.03 -17.63
C ALA A 679 19.93 -23.31 -18.01
N SER A 680 21.23 -23.34 -17.67
CA SER A 680 22.08 -24.50 -17.92
C SER A 680 21.79 -25.67 -16.98
N ALA A 681 21.18 -25.40 -15.84
CA ALA A 681 20.80 -26.37 -14.81
C ALA A 681 19.33 -26.82 -14.91
N LEU A 682 18.52 -26.16 -15.77
CA LEU A 682 17.11 -26.49 -15.94
C LEU A 682 16.87 -27.49 -17.10
N PRO A 683 16.26 -28.67 -16.83
CA PRO A 683 15.92 -29.62 -17.90
C PRO A 683 14.99 -29.02 -18.98
N SER A 684 14.04 -28.17 -18.58
CA SER A 684 13.11 -27.46 -19.48
C SER A 684 13.82 -26.53 -20.47
N ALA A 685 14.98 -25.98 -20.08
CA ALA A 685 15.78 -25.05 -20.89
C ALA A 685 16.89 -25.75 -21.70
N ALA A 686 16.98 -27.08 -21.70
CA ALA A 686 18.09 -27.81 -22.35
C ALA A 686 18.21 -27.50 -23.87
N LYS A 687 17.09 -27.44 -24.59
CA LYS A 687 17.07 -27.09 -26.04
C LYS A 687 17.53 -25.67 -26.28
N PHE A 688 17.05 -24.73 -25.47
CA PHE A 688 17.47 -23.31 -25.52
C PHE A 688 18.95 -23.16 -25.23
N THR A 689 19.45 -23.82 -24.18
CA THR A 689 20.88 -23.79 -23.81
C THR A 689 21.77 -24.35 -24.94
N ALA A 690 21.36 -25.43 -25.59
CA ALA A 690 22.06 -25.97 -26.72
C ALA A 690 22.05 -25.02 -27.94
N ALA A 691 20.91 -24.41 -28.25
CA ALA A 691 20.77 -23.43 -29.32
C ALA A 691 21.61 -22.17 -29.04
N HIS A 692 21.61 -21.68 -27.79
CA HIS A 692 22.42 -20.53 -27.38
C HIS A 692 23.91 -20.79 -27.54
N ARG A 693 24.41 -21.98 -27.14
CA ARG A 693 25.79 -22.37 -27.30
C ARG A 693 26.18 -22.46 -28.78
N ARG A 694 25.33 -23.08 -29.63
CA ARG A 694 25.61 -23.18 -31.09
C ARG A 694 25.70 -21.79 -31.74
N ARG A 695 24.85 -20.86 -31.39
CA ARG A 695 24.75 -19.54 -32.02
C ARG A 695 25.78 -18.53 -31.51
N PHE A 696 26.04 -18.54 -30.22
CA PHE A 696 26.84 -17.49 -29.55
C PHE A 696 28.14 -17.99 -28.92
N GLY A 697 28.44 -19.29 -29.02
CA GLY A 697 29.68 -19.88 -28.53
C GLY A 697 29.82 -19.97 -27.01
N ALA A 698 28.77 -19.63 -26.26
CA ALA A 698 28.77 -19.56 -24.78
C ALA A 698 27.43 -20.04 -24.21
N PRO A 699 27.41 -20.51 -22.95
CA PRO A 699 26.14 -20.81 -22.26
C PRO A 699 25.30 -19.53 -22.10
N PRO A 700 23.97 -19.68 -21.87
CA PRO A 700 23.12 -18.53 -21.55
C PRO A 700 23.60 -17.80 -20.31
N ALA A 701 23.67 -16.48 -20.38
CA ALA A 701 23.91 -15.63 -19.24
C ALA A 701 22.57 -15.35 -18.48
N THR A 702 22.66 -14.86 -17.26
CA THR A 702 21.51 -14.42 -16.44
C THR A 702 20.55 -13.54 -17.25
N TRP A 703 19.25 -13.79 -17.17
CA TRP A 703 18.15 -13.15 -17.88
C TRP A 703 17.97 -13.54 -19.36
N ALA A 704 18.84 -14.34 -19.95
CA ALA A 704 18.67 -14.74 -21.36
C ALA A 704 17.45 -15.66 -21.57
N ALA A 705 17.20 -16.58 -20.65
CA ALA A 705 16.08 -17.50 -20.72
C ALA A 705 14.74 -16.80 -20.38
N GLU A 706 14.76 -15.88 -19.45
CA GLU A 706 13.59 -15.05 -19.08
C GLU A 706 13.20 -14.12 -20.25
N ALA A 707 14.16 -13.56 -20.96
CA ALA A 707 13.89 -12.76 -22.16
C ALA A 707 13.32 -13.61 -23.30
N TYR A 708 13.76 -14.86 -23.44
CA TYR A 708 13.17 -15.83 -24.37
C TYR A 708 11.71 -16.09 -24.02
N ASP A 709 11.38 -16.36 -22.76
CA ASP A 709 10.02 -16.56 -22.28
C ASP A 709 9.13 -15.31 -22.45
N ALA A 710 9.67 -14.13 -22.22
CA ALA A 710 8.96 -12.86 -22.42
C ALA A 710 8.53 -12.65 -23.87
N VAL A 711 9.40 -12.94 -24.84
CA VAL A 711 9.06 -12.91 -26.28
C VAL A 711 8.03 -13.98 -26.62
N GLY A 712 8.14 -15.18 -26.04
CA GLY A 712 7.15 -16.25 -26.19
C GLY A 712 5.76 -15.84 -25.69
N LEU A 713 5.69 -15.14 -24.55
CA LEU A 713 4.45 -14.57 -24.01
C LEU A 713 3.84 -13.54 -24.98
N ILE A 714 4.66 -12.58 -25.48
CA ILE A 714 4.22 -11.58 -26.44
C ILE A 714 3.67 -12.25 -27.72
N ALA A 715 4.40 -13.22 -28.27
CA ALA A 715 3.99 -13.94 -29.47
C ALA A 715 2.62 -14.65 -29.27
N ARG A 716 2.45 -15.31 -28.12
CA ARG A 716 1.20 -16.02 -27.80
C ARG A 716 0.02 -15.08 -27.59
N ALA A 717 0.22 -13.96 -26.87
CA ALA A 717 -0.81 -12.95 -26.66
C ALA A 717 -1.19 -12.24 -27.98
N SER A 718 -0.24 -12.09 -28.90
CA SER A 718 -0.47 -11.52 -30.23
C SER A 718 -1.23 -12.48 -31.15
N ALA A 719 -1.03 -13.80 -31.04
CA ALA A 719 -1.72 -14.78 -31.88
C ALA A 719 -3.25 -14.80 -31.68
N ALA A 720 -3.73 -14.40 -30.52
CA ALA A 720 -5.17 -14.37 -30.18
C ALA A 720 -5.98 -13.35 -31.02
N THR A 721 -5.34 -12.42 -31.74
CA THR A 721 -5.99 -11.38 -32.58
C THR A 721 -6.09 -11.77 -34.06
N SER A 722 -5.41 -12.82 -34.52
CA SER A 722 -5.33 -13.17 -35.95
C SER A 722 -6.66 -13.69 -36.53
N ALA A 723 -7.70 -13.88 -35.72
CA ALA A 723 -9.00 -14.38 -36.15
C ALA A 723 -10.01 -13.31 -36.62
N GLY A 724 -9.70 -12.02 -36.56
CA GLY A 724 -10.58 -10.95 -36.99
C GLY A 724 -9.77 -9.71 -37.43
N GLY A 725 -9.59 -9.57 -38.73
CA GLY A 725 -8.81 -8.54 -39.40
C GLY A 725 -9.08 -7.12 -38.92
N GLU A 726 -8.05 -6.32 -39.02
CA GLU A 726 -7.81 -4.90 -38.81
C GLU A 726 -6.75 -4.67 -37.73
N GLY A 727 -5.88 -3.71 -37.97
CA GLY A 727 -4.63 -3.39 -37.30
C GLY A 727 -4.59 -3.64 -35.80
N GLU A 728 -3.47 -4.21 -35.33
CA GLU A 728 -3.30 -4.60 -33.92
C GLU A 728 -3.40 -3.38 -33.00
N ASP A 729 -4.46 -3.30 -32.20
CA ASP A 729 -4.61 -2.29 -31.16
C ASP A 729 -3.52 -2.51 -30.09
N ARG A 730 -2.53 -1.60 -30.04
CA ARG A 730 -1.44 -1.61 -29.05
C ARG A 730 -1.97 -1.72 -27.62
N GLY A 731 -3.05 -1.03 -27.29
CA GLY A 731 -3.68 -1.03 -25.96
C GLY A 731 -4.32 -2.38 -25.61
N GLY A 732 -4.89 -3.07 -26.57
CA GLY A 732 -5.50 -4.39 -26.40
C GLY A 732 -4.46 -5.49 -26.13
N LEU A 733 -3.26 -5.38 -26.70
CA LEU A 733 -2.20 -6.37 -26.44
C LEU A 733 -1.79 -6.42 -24.97
N ALA A 734 -1.65 -5.27 -24.31
CA ALA A 734 -1.31 -5.23 -22.88
C ALA A 734 -2.35 -5.97 -22.01
N GLN A 735 -3.64 -5.79 -22.29
CA GLN A 735 -4.70 -6.51 -21.58
C GLN A 735 -4.65 -8.02 -21.85
N ARG A 736 -4.33 -8.43 -23.08
CA ARG A 736 -4.21 -9.87 -23.43
C ARG A 736 -3.01 -10.51 -22.74
N LEU A 737 -1.87 -9.82 -22.60
CA LEU A 737 -0.70 -10.33 -21.87
C LEU A 737 -1.07 -10.84 -20.48
N PHE A 738 -1.85 -10.07 -19.71
CA PHE A 738 -2.27 -10.46 -18.36
C PHE A 738 -3.28 -11.61 -18.30
N ARG A 739 -3.97 -11.93 -19.43
CA ARG A 739 -4.90 -13.05 -19.55
C ARG A 739 -4.29 -14.27 -20.19
N THR A 740 -3.06 -14.15 -20.70
CA THR A 740 -2.37 -15.24 -21.43
C THR A 740 -1.56 -16.08 -20.46
N GLU A 741 -1.83 -17.39 -20.43
CA GLU A 741 -0.93 -18.36 -19.83
C GLU A 741 0.16 -18.72 -20.83
N HIS A 742 1.42 -18.59 -20.43
CA HIS A 742 2.57 -19.01 -21.22
C HIS A 742 3.46 -19.97 -20.43
N ARG A 743 3.57 -21.20 -20.94
CA ARG A 743 4.51 -22.20 -20.39
C ARG A 743 5.89 -21.94 -20.96
N GLY A 744 6.69 -21.19 -20.19
CA GLY A 744 8.06 -20.87 -20.53
C GLY A 744 9.04 -22.01 -20.24
N ILE A 745 10.29 -21.77 -20.59
CA ILE A 745 11.41 -22.69 -20.29
C ILE A 745 11.95 -22.50 -18.88
N VAL A 746 11.75 -21.32 -18.29
CA VAL A 746 12.14 -21.00 -16.91
C VAL A 746 10.98 -21.24 -15.96
N ARG A 747 9.78 -20.75 -16.30
CA ARG A 747 8.58 -20.82 -15.49
C ARG A 747 7.31 -20.69 -16.31
N THR A 748 6.19 -21.10 -15.75
CA THR A 748 4.88 -20.76 -16.33
C THR A 748 4.53 -19.34 -15.93
N LEU A 749 4.28 -18.49 -16.93
CA LEU A 749 3.84 -17.10 -16.74
C LEU A 749 2.32 -17.06 -16.69
N THR A 750 1.76 -16.81 -15.52
CA THR A 750 0.36 -16.51 -15.28
C THR A 750 0.29 -15.30 -14.34
N PHE A 751 -0.74 -14.48 -14.48
CA PHE A 751 -0.86 -13.23 -13.76
C PHE A 751 -2.08 -13.23 -12.84
N GLN A 752 -1.98 -12.54 -11.73
CA GLN A 752 -3.12 -12.28 -10.86
C GLN A 752 -3.98 -11.17 -11.50
N THR A 753 -5.28 -11.37 -11.53
CA THR A 753 -6.21 -10.45 -12.21
C THR A 753 -6.28 -9.08 -11.53
N SER A 754 -6.17 -9.04 -10.19
CA SER A 754 -6.25 -7.82 -9.38
C SER A 754 -4.95 -7.02 -9.33
N THR A 755 -3.80 -7.69 -9.18
CA THR A 755 -2.49 -7.05 -9.02
C THR A 755 -1.66 -7.03 -10.28
N ARG A 756 -2.02 -7.82 -11.30
CA ARG A 756 -1.26 -8.03 -12.53
C ARG A 756 0.16 -8.55 -12.32
N GLN A 757 0.44 -9.05 -11.14
CA GLN A 757 1.72 -9.67 -10.81
C GLN A 757 1.74 -11.12 -11.27
N VAL A 758 2.94 -11.60 -11.59
CA VAL A 758 3.17 -13.02 -11.85
C VAL A 758 2.75 -13.84 -10.64
N ARG A 759 1.91 -14.86 -10.87
CA ARG A 759 1.54 -15.79 -9.80
C ARG A 759 2.77 -16.60 -9.35
N HIS A 760 2.98 -16.67 -8.05
CA HIS A 760 3.90 -17.65 -7.46
C HIS A 760 3.16 -19.00 -7.32
N PRO A 761 3.63 -20.12 -7.78
CA PRO A 761 4.84 -20.78 -7.34
C PRO A 761 5.77 -21.10 -8.52
N GLY A 762 7.08 -21.20 -8.26
CA GLY A 762 8.09 -21.60 -9.25
C GLY A 762 8.91 -20.44 -9.84
N GLY A 763 8.70 -19.20 -9.36
CA GLY A 763 9.44 -18.01 -9.82
C GLY A 763 10.61 -17.60 -8.93
N ILE A 764 10.85 -18.27 -7.80
CA ILE A 764 11.93 -18.00 -6.86
C ILE A 764 12.91 -19.16 -6.87
N PHE A 765 14.17 -18.85 -7.04
CA PHE A 765 15.26 -19.82 -7.15
C PHE A 765 16.29 -19.59 -6.07
N LEU A 766 16.87 -20.65 -5.54
CA LEU A 766 17.87 -20.57 -4.49
C LEU A 766 19.26 -20.82 -5.06
N TYR A 767 20.21 -20.03 -4.58
CA TYR A 767 21.64 -20.14 -4.88
C TYR A 767 22.42 -20.21 -3.58
N ARG A 768 23.52 -20.95 -3.59
CA ARG A 768 24.49 -20.96 -2.49
C ARG A 768 25.87 -20.60 -3.04
N VAL A 769 26.56 -19.69 -2.40
CA VAL A 769 27.93 -19.37 -2.77
C VAL A 769 28.85 -20.51 -2.29
N ALA A 770 29.64 -21.03 -3.20
CA ALA A 770 30.67 -22.02 -2.94
C ALA A 770 31.90 -21.74 -3.81
N GLU A 771 33.09 -21.72 -3.22
CA GLU A 771 34.33 -21.40 -3.90
C GLU A 771 34.28 -20.04 -4.62
N GLY A 772 33.65 -19.04 -3.97
CA GLY A 772 33.48 -17.69 -4.50
C GLY A 772 32.53 -17.58 -5.70
N ARG A 773 31.70 -18.60 -5.98
CA ARG A 773 30.75 -18.62 -7.11
C ARG A 773 29.35 -19.02 -6.66
N PRO A 774 28.30 -18.39 -7.19
CA PRO A 774 26.94 -18.83 -6.99
C PRO A 774 26.71 -20.21 -7.61
N ARG A 775 26.19 -21.14 -6.83
CA ARG A 775 25.78 -22.48 -7.25
C ARG A 775 24.27 -22.57 -7.18
N PHE A 776 23.62 -22.90 -8.28
CA PHE A 776 22.18 -23.07 -8.34
C PHE A 776 21.73 -24.27 -7.52
N LEU A 777 20.78 -24.08 -6.61
CA LEU A 777 20.20 -25.14 -5.79
C LEU A 777 18.88 -25.67 -6.39
N GLY A 778 18.11 -24.81 -7.06
CA GLY A 778 16.83 -25.16 -7.64
C GLY A 778 15.72 -24.16 -7.30
N PRO A 779 14.49 -24.41 -7.77
CA PRO A 779 13.31 -23.67 -7.33
C PRO A 779 13.00 -24.02 -5.86
N TYR A 780 12.62 -23.03 -5.06
CA TYR A 780 12.46 -23.20 -3.60
C TYR A 780 11.43 -24.28 -3.19
N GLY A 781 10.42 -24.53 -4.03
CA GLY A 781 9.40 -25.58 -3.77
C GLY A 781 9.85 -27.01 -4.08
N ALA A 782 11.08 -27.19 -4.61
CA ALA A 782 11.64 -28.49 -4.93
C ALA A 782 12.81 -28.91 -4.00
N LEU A 783 13.16 -28.06 -3.03
CA LEU A 783 14.19 -28.28 -2.02
C LEU A 783 13.53 -28.64 -0.66
#